data_3640168e4f2dba2d89c87996f2a1a6f2
#
_entry.id   3640168e4f2dba2d89c87996f2a1a6f2
#
_cell.length_a   1.000
_cell.length_b   1.000
_cell.length_c   1.000
_cell.angle_alpha   90.00
_cell.angle_beta   90.00
_cell.angle_gamma   90.00
#
_symmetry.space_group_name_H-M   'P 1'
#
loop_
_entity.id
_entity.type
_entity.pdbx_description
1 polymer ?
#
loop_
_entity_poly.entity_id
_entity_poly.type
_entity_poly.pdbx_seq_one_letter_code
_entity_poly.pdbx_strand_id
1 'polypeptide(L)'
;MLKRKSKKRWLLALSAIGLLAFSTAIIAASCKNEQKDIKEVIPPNNPNNESTNQTKPSDSTDKKDNTTTKPIEPGQTVDPNALVDTPPPAEIKPVMDALEVSVAQYNNANTPAAQLSINDLKNNLDQIKLTLKGNQLSLFTARVSELRPDYNDAQQNISSKTGHAVLVVQIIHNKSKTYITKEIEISGFKTSPVLVDENGFIIQEENAAQKQQQLDYFTKYNADQRAAFDNKEYMVGLKNQWNNALLKDVRPDLSTVSNNHKNHFDELSKSLGLDTYDNQAYKGYTLPIYNADQSVNGLSIAKKLPPQGPSWVDAYNRDRFKNKGLARLLLNQQYQTMGEQTFSVLFTNKNPNYKAGNENDSKIATDDKSKFPLSVHRGTMWILDYVQPEDNSYPTKWYFATNLHVADLLNETTEGVSLTRLNQKPPLNTPFSLTEYDDHFTQFIIGSSNDHDKTQRISEIFKVVYKATDFLNKDPVDYLADQYKDEYKDKKEFADFAVIEVDFSKVKNNEWSFVSNNKAVFNGLNNDQQKLIQTLTNDYANQKDKQIKFINYDYLSNFENHSAPLLKPDFEKYTGDQFYLLGYPLAIEDFYFSQYDTEKVQGLYRHSTSLWTNAKYEFFKQPSVDEVGVSEETKAKNQKEMQQGGRFSYQIGYRSFLNKPGISDAFLASPYNGNKFMKTHDNKEFISFGLQYMPRDYEPYGGASGSSMRNQRNEVIGLYHTKTQNTSTGLVLALRSSGFDYKGLYGSYNLPQYDLIYGTGKDQKTSYRQALEELYKNQNNVHTNLFPNGFSKEKVDSKFLFKNS
;
A
#
# COMPACT_ATOMS: atom_id res chain seq x y z
N MET A 1 24.07 9.83 39.78
CA MET A 1 22.99 9.17 40.59
C MET A 1 21.64 9.27 39.86
N LEU A 2 21.58 9.09 38.53
CA LEU A 2 20.35 9.27 37.74
C LEU A 2 20.15 8.18 36.66
N LYS A 3 20.77 7.02 36.82
CA LYS A 3 20.67 5.88 35.84
C LYS A 3 19.92 4.62 36.33
N ARG A 4 19.23 4.67 37.48
CA ARG A 4 18.58 3.49 38.04
C ARG A 4 17.04 3.54 38.13
N LYS A 5 16.37 4.63 37.73
CA LYS A 5 14.88 4.71 37.77
C LYS A 5 14.15 4.38 36.48
N SER A 6 14.85 4.22 35.35
CA SER A 6 14.17 3.90 34.06
C SER A 6 13.84 2.43 33.88
N LYS A 7 14.60 1.50 34.45
CA LYS A 7 14.39 0.05 34.27
C LYS A 7 13.14 -0.52 34.97
N LYS A 8 12.64 0.12 36.04
CA LYS A 8 11.46 -0.37 36.74
C LYS A 8 10.12 0.07 36.12
N ARG A 9 10.11 1.12 35.31
CA ARG A 9 8.89 1.54 34.57
C ARG A 9 8.62 0.67 33.34
N TRP A 10 9.63 0.08 32.76
CA TRP A 10 9.51 -0.83 31.59
C TRP A 10 8.85 -2.18 31.93
N LEU A 11 9.09 -2.71 33.13
CA LEU A 11 8.54 -3.99 33.55
C LEU A 11 7.04 -3.93 33.93
N LEU A 12 6.53 -2.75 34.28
CA LEU A 12 5.08 -2.58 34.61
C LEU A 12 4.24 -2.28 33.35
N ALA A 13 4.83 -1.75 32.28
CA ALA A 13 4.17 -1.62 30.98
C ALA A 13 3.98 -2.98 30.29
N LEU A 14 4.90 -3.91 30.47
CA LEU A 14 4.82 -5.28 29.93
C LEU A 14 3.71 -6.13 30.56
N SER A 15 3.31 -5.88 31.80
CA SER A 15 2.25 -6.64 32.46
C SER A 15 0.82 -6.23 32.09
N ALA A 16 0.61 -4.99 31.63
CA ALA A 16 -0.67 -4.53 31.08
C ALA A 16 -0.85 -4.88 29.59
N ILE A 17 0.24 -5.06 28.87
CA ILE A 17 0.29 -5.42 27.45
C ILE A 17 0.07 -6.94 27.25
N GLY A 18 0.33 -7.76 28.25
CA GLY A 18 0.16 -9.22 28.18
C GLY A 18 -1.26 -9.71 27.89
N LEU A 19 -2.28 -8.89 28.14
CA LEU A 19 -3.69 -9.23 27.89
C LEU A 19 -4.21 -8.67 26.54
N LEU A 20 -3.52 -7.68 25.95
CA LEU A 20 -3.87 -7.12 24.63
C LEU A 20 -2.98 -7.63 23.48
N ALA A 21 -1.76 -8.12 23.80
CA ALA A 21 -0.84 -8.68 22.81
C ALA A 21 -1.30 -10.03 22.22
N PHE A 22 -2.23 -10.73 22.87
CA PHE A 22 -2.76 -12.00 22.38
C PHE A 22 -3.75 -11.84 21.20
N SER A 23 -4.24 -10.64 20.91
CA SER A 23 -5.19 -10.39 19.82
C SER A 23 -4.57 -9.79 18.55
N THR A 24 -3.27 -9.46 18.54
CA THR A 24 -2.66 -8.75 17.40
C THR A 24 -1.85 -9.62 16.44
N ALA A 25 -1.76 -10.92 16.70
CA ALA A 25 -0.91 -11.84 15.91
C ALA A 25 -1.55 -12.39 14.64
N ILE A 26 -2.58 -11.77 14.07
CA ILE A 26 -3.09 -12.24 12.77
C ILE A 26 -3.66 -11.05 12.01
N ILE A 27 -3.09 -10.83 10.80
CA ILE A 27 -3.77 -10.47 9.56
C ILE A 27 -3.29 -9.20 8.86
N ALA A 28 -2.65 -9.46 7.79
CA ALA A 28 -2.77 -8.70 6.55
C ALA A 28 -3.58 -9.59 5.57
N ALA A 29 -4.87 -9.43 5.47
CA ALA A 29 -5.69 -10.25 4.59
C ALA A 29 -6.76 -9.50 3.79
N SER A 30 -6.73 -8.19 3.69
CA SER A 30 -7.64 -7.48 2.80
C SER A 30 -6.97 -6.67 1.70
N CYS A 31 -5.64 -6.67 1.64
CA CYS A 31 -4.89 -6.18 0.47
C CYS A 31 -3.84 -7.23 0.10
N LYS A 32 -4.27 -8.47 -0.19
CA LYS A 32 -3.40 -9.43 -0.84
C LYS A 32 -3.33 -9.12 -2.33
N ASN A 33 -2.43 -8.23 -2.69
CA ASN A 33 -1.65 -8.49 -3.88
C ASN A 33 -0.74 -9.66 -3.52
N GLU A 34 -0.78 -10.72 -4.32
CA GLU A 34 0.07 -11.88 -4.13
C GLU A 34 1.55 -11.45 -4.11
N GLN A 35 2.05 -11.16 -2.94
CA GLN A 35 3.39 -11.61 -2.63
C GLN A 35 3.26 -13.10 -2.37
N LYS A 36 4.00 -13.90 -3.12
CA LYS A 36 4.25 -15.30 -2.78
C LYS A 36 4.55 -15.36 -1.30
N ASP A 37 3.90 -16.24 -0.61
CA ASP A 37 4.05 -16.49 0.82
C ASP A 37 5.52 -16.41 1.25
N ILE A 38 5.90 -15.32 1.90
CA ILE A 38 7.09 -15.32 2.75
C ILE A 38 6.61 -15.98 4.04
N LYS A 39 7.01 -17.22 4.23
CA LYS A 39 6.76 -17.96 5.46
C LYS A 39 7.50 -17.25 6.60
N GLU A 40 6.77 -16.60 7.47
CA GLU A 40 7.31 -16.11 8.74
C GLU A 40 7.65 -17.30 9.63
N VAL A 41 8.91 -17.42 10.00
CA VAL A 41 9.39 -18.36 11.02
C VAL A 41 9.45 -17.62 12.34
N ILE A 42 8.58 -18.01 13.29
CA ILE A 42 8.64 -17.55 14.68
C ILE A 42 9.41 -18.60 15.48
N PRO A 43 10.46 -18.22 16.26
CA PRO A 43 11.29 -19.17 16.96
C PRO A 43 10.63 -19.75 18.22
N PRO A 44 10.86 -21.02 18.55
CA PRO A 44 10.35 -21.62 19.77
C PRO A 44 11.25 -21.33 20.98
N ASN A 45 10.64 -20.98 22.09
CA ASN A 45 11.29 -20.99 23.40
C ASN A 45 11.37 -22.42 23.94
N ASN A 46 12.60 -22.78 24.37
CA ASN A 46 12.89 -24.02 25.06
C ASN A 46 12.65 -23.87 26.59
N PRO A 47 12.15 -24.87 27.30
CA PRO A 47 12.92 -25.35 28.40
C PRO A 47 12.92 -26.87 28.59
N ASN A 48 14.14 -27.36 28.85
CA ASN A 48 14.54 -28.49 29.68
C ASN A 48 13.69 -29.78 29.73
N ASN A 49 14.30 -30.89 29.37
CA ASN A 49 14.49 -31.95 30.36
C ASN A 49 15.56 -32.96 29.91
N GLU A 50 16.34 -33.35 30.91
CA GLU A 50 17.37 -34.33 30.91
C GLU A 50 16.83 -35.76 30.68
N SER A 51 17.59 -36.58 30.00
CA SER A 51 17.82 -37.92 30.50
C SER A 51 18.96 -38.63 29.73
N THR A 52 19.89 -39.05 30.50
CA THR A 52 21.05 -39.89 30.34
C THR A 52 20.86 -41.11 29.42
N ASN A 53 21.85 -41.39 28.56
CA ASN A 53 22.61 -42.64 28.68
C ASN A 53 23.92 -42.64 27.87
N GLN A 54 24.92 -43.19 28.55
CA GLN A 54 26.30 -43.40 28.11
C GLN A 54 26.38 -44.53 27.10
N THR A 55 27.36 -44.43 26.20
CA THR A 55 28.37 -45.47 25.99
C THR A 55 29.53 -44.95 25.18
N LYS A 56 30.73 -45.35 25.56
CA LYS A 56 32.07 -44.94 25.17
C LYS A 56 32.63 -45.90 24.08
N PRO A 57 33.89 -45.74 23.65
CA PRO A 57 34.23 -45.51 22.23
C PRO A 57 35.04 -46.68 21.64
N SER A 58 35.27 -46.66 20.34
CA SER A 58 36.38 -47.41 19.78
C SER A 58 37.06 -46.61 18.67
N ASP A 59 38.38 -46.46 18.83
CA ASP A 59 39.35 -45.99 17.85
C ASP A 59 39.34 -46.88 16.60
N SER A 60 39.47 -46.26 15.46
CA SER A 60 40.36 -46.78 14.39
C SER A 60 40.64 -45.68 13.36
N THR A 61 41.90 -45.42 13.23
CA THR A 61 42.57 -44.70 12.18
C THR A 61 42.34 -45.34 10.80
N ASP A 62 41.86 -44.54 9.83
CA ASP A 62 42.29 -44.73 8.45
C ASP A 62 42.07 -43.42 7.64
N LYS A 63 43.23 -42.93 7.16
CA LYS A 63 43.27 -41.84 6.19
C LYS A 63 42.81 -42.35 4.84
N LYS A 64 41.64 -41.87 4.36
CA LYS A 64 41.35 -41.86 2.93
C LYS A 64 40.78 -40.47 2.57
N ASP A 65 41.44 -39.81 1.66
CA ASP A 65 40.97 -38.63 0.95
C ASP A 65 39.65 -38.95 0.25
N ASN A 66 38.54 -38.57 0.89
CA ASN A 66 37.22 -38.61 0.28
C ASN A 66 36.63 -37.23 0.32
N THR A 67 36.88 -36.43 -0.71
CA THR A 67 36.11 -35.22 -0.99
C THR A 67 34.67 -35.62 -1.33
N THR A 68 33.76 -35.47 -0.38
CA THR A 68 32.31 -35.68 -0.59
C THR A 68 31.63 -34.40 -0.96
N THR A 69 30.58 -34.52 -1.76
CA THR A 69 29.70 -33.39 -2.17
C THR A 69 28.34 -33.57 -1.51
N LYS A 70 27.84 -32.56 -0.88
CA LYS A 70 26.51 -32.57 -0.22
C LYS A 70 25.63 -31.45 -0.82
N PRO A 71 24.51 -31.78 -1.51
CA PRO A 71 23.50 -30.81 -1.82
C PRO A 71 22.78 -30.32 -0.55
N ILE A 72 22.46 -29.05 -0.49
CA ILE A 72 21.66 -28.47 0.59
C ILE A 72 20.26 -28.23 0.05
N GLU A 73 19.29 -28.99 0.60
CA GLU A 73 17.90 -28.84 0.21
C GLU A 73 17.34 -27.50 0.69
N PRO A 74 16.47 -26.83 -0.09
CA PRO A 74 15.71 -25.68 0.36
C PRO A 74 14.77 -26.13 1.50
N GLY A 75 14.76 -25.37 2.59
CA GLY A 75 13.92 -25.69 3.76
C GLY A 75 14.69 -26.21 4.99
N GLN A 76 15.99 -26.43 4.92
CA GLN A 76 16.81 -26.42 6.14
C GLN A 76 17.06 -24.96 6.53
N THR A 77 16.03 -24.31 7.05
CA THR A 77 16.14 -22.95 7.58
C THR A 77 16.96 -22.99 8.85
N VAL A 78 18.18 -22.50 8.76
CA VAL A 78 18.89 -22.09 9.98
C VAL A 78 18.26 -20.77 10.40
N ASP A 79 17.66 -20.75 11.59
CA ASP A 79 17.15 -19.52 12.17
C ASP A 79 18.27 -18.47 12.19
N PRO A 80 18.15 -17.36 11.44
CA PRO A 80 19.15 -16.29 11.42
C PRO A 80 19.42 -15.72 12.81
N ASN A 81 18.45 -15.76 13.71
CA ASN A 81 18.55 -15.30 15.10
C ASN A 81 19.33 -16.25 16.00
N ALA A 82 19.55 -17.46 15.55
CA ALA A 82 20.37 -18.44 16.28
C ALA A 82 21.87 -18.31 15.95
N LEU A 83 22.24 -17.49 14.95
CA LEU A 83 23.63 -17.32 14.56
C LEU A 83 24.38 -16.45 15.58
N VAL A 84 25.59 -16.85 15.87
CA VAL A 84 26.48 -16.15 16.82
C VAL A 84 27.54 -15.43 16.04
N ASP A 85 27.58 -14.11 16.14
CA ASP A 85 28.59 -13.26 15.48
C ASP A 85 29.91 -13.24 16.28
N THR A 86 30.50 -14.41 16.44
CA THR A 86 31.81 -14.60 17.01
C THR A 86 32.62 -15.53 16.09
N PRO A 87 33.94 -15.42 16.07
CA PRO A 87 34.77 -16.35 15.28
C PRO A 87 34.46 -17.81 15.61
N PRO A 88 34.44 -18.70 14.61
CA PRO A 88 34.30 -20.12 14.84
C PRO A 88 35.40 -20.66 15.79
N PRO A 89 35.11 -21.74 16.53
CA PRO A 89 36.12 -22.41 17.37
C PRO A 89 37.42 -22.71 16.60
N ALA A 90 38.56 -22.55 17.26
CA ALA A 90 39.87 -22.62 16.60
C ALA A 90 40.11 -23.95 15.86
N GLU A 91 39.56 -25.03 16.37
CA GLU A 91 39.62 -26.36 15.76
C GLU A 91 38.71 -26.54 14.54
N ILE A 92 37.63 -25.79 14.46
CA ILE A 92 36.63 -25.88 13.39
C ILE A 92 36.90 -24.91 12.25
N LYS A 93 37.45 -23.73 12.55
CA LYS A 93 37.70 -22.68 11.55
C LYS A 93 38.50 -23.16 10.33
N PRO A 94 39.64 -23.91 10.48
CA PRO A 94 40.38 -24.39 9.32
C PRO A 94 39.57 -25.35 8.43
N VAL A 95 38.66 -26.14 9.02
CA VAL A 95 37.79 -27.03 8.26
C VAL A 95 36.79 -26.22 7.47
N MET A 96 36.19 -25.17 8.09
CA MET A 96 35.22 -24.26 7.41
C MET A 96 35.87 -23.48 6.28
N ASP A 97 37.10 -22.97 6.51
CA ASP A 97 37.85 -22.21 5.50
C ASP A 97 38.17 -23.07 4.25
N ALA A 98 38.38 -24.37 4.44
CA ALA A 98 38.67 -25.34 3.37
C ALA A 98 37.41 -25.84 2.62
N LEU A 99 36.20 -25.55 3.11
CA LEU A 99 34.97 -25.93 2.40
C LEU A 99 34.83 -25.11 1.12
N GLU A 100 34.49 -25.77 0.03
CA GLU A 100 34.05 -25.12 -1.21
C GLU A 100 32.52 -25.02 -1.24
N VAL A 101 31.99 -23.90 -1.71
CA VAL A 101 30.55 -23.68 -1.90
C VAL A 101 30.27 -23.24 -3.33
N SER A 102 29.25 -23.79 -3.92
CA SER A 102 28.78 -23.43 -5.26
C SER A 102 27.25 -23.43 -5.34
N VAL A 103 26.72 -22.78 -6.34
CA VAL A 103 25.27 -22.75 -6.61
C VAL A 103 24.91 -24.00 -7.43
N ALA A 104 23.97 -24.79 -6.91
CA ALA A 104 23.45 -25.96 -7.62
C ALA A 104 22.21 -25.60 -8.47
N GLN A 105 21.40 -24.65 -7.98
CA GLN A 105 20.17 -24.23 -8.65
C GLN A 105 19.73 -22.86 -8.11
N TYR A 106 19.09 -22.01 -8.94
CA TYR A 106 18.72 -20.65 -8.58
C TYR A 106 17.28 -20.50 -8.06
N ASN A 107 16.39 -21.46 -8.24
CA ASN A 107 15.06 -21.48 -7.66
C ASN A 107 14.50 -22.92 -7.61
N ASN A 108 13.27 -23.10 -7.14
CA ASN A 108 12.63 -24.41 -7.02
C ASN A 108 12.28 -25.07 -8.38
N ALA A 109 12.25 -24.30 -9.46
CA ALA A 109 12.09 -24.80 -10.82
C ALA A 109 13.46 -24.87 -11.49
N ASN A 110 13.68 -25.82 -12.39
CA ASN A 110 14.90 -25.91 -13.21
C ASN A 110 14.88 -24.83 -14.31
N THR A 111 14.81 -23.56 -13.89
CA THR A 111 14.77 -22.41 -14.79
C THR A 111 16.21 -22.02 -15.12
N PRO A 112 16.60 -21.97 -16.40
CA PRO A 112 17.94 -21.51 -16.79
C PRO A 112 18.19 -20.08 -16.29
N ALA A 113 19.42 -19.79 -15.88
CA ALA A 113 19.84 -18.46 -15.42
C ALA A 113 19.47 -17.35 -16.42
N ALA A 114 19.62 -17.56 -17.71
CA ALA A 114 19.28 -16.62 -18.76
C ALA A 114 17.79 -16.21 -18.81
N GLN A 115 16.92 -16.92 -18.12
CA GLN A 115 15.49 -16.60 -18.00
C GLN A 115 15.15 -15.85 -16.72
N LEU A 116 16.05 -15.80 -15.76
CA LEU A 116 15.90 -15.14 -14.47
C LEU A 116 16.58 -13.78 -14.50
N SER A 117 15.93 -12.76 -13.95
CA SER A 117 16.60 -11.48 -13.66
C SER A 117 17.32 -11.56 -12.30
N ILE A 118 18.29 -10.69 -12.09
CA ILE A 118 18.92 -10.54 -10.77
C ILE A 118 17.88 -10.14 -9.70
N ASN A 119 16.85 -9.40 -10.06
CA ASN A 119 15.77 -9.05 -9.15
C ASN A 119 14.91 -10.24 -8.75
N ASP A 120 14.70 -11.22 -9.64
CA ASP A 120 14.01 -12.47 -9.29
C ASP A 120 14.79 -13.24 -8.22
N LEU A 121 16.11 -13.23 -8.31
CA LEU A 121 16.98 -13.86 -7.30
C LEU A 121 16.93 -13.11 -5.96
N LYS A 122 17.00 -11.79 -5.97
CA LYS A 122 16.94 -10.97 -4.76
C LYS A 122 15.70 -11.26 -3.92
N ASN A 123 14.58 -11.47 -4.57
CA ASN A 123 13.30 -11.72 -3.89
C ASN A 123 13.10 -13.20 -3.50
N ASN A 124 14.03 -14.08 -3.81
CA ASN A 124 13.94 -15.53 -3.60
C ASN A 124 15.28 -16.15 -3.17
N LEU A 125 16.04 -15.47 -2.31
CA LEU A 125 17.36 -15.94 -1.87
C LEU A 125 17.31 -17.30 -1.14
N ASP A 126 16.22 -17.56 -0.42
CA ASP A 126 15.93 -18.81 0.28
C ASP A 126 15.72 -20.00 -0.66
N GLN A 127 15.40 -19.73 -1.92
CA GLN A 127 15.17 -20.75 -2.95
C GLN A 127 16.44 -21.13 -3.72
N ILE A 128 17.57 -20.44 -3.47
CA ILE A 128 18.83 -20.74 -4.10
C ILE A 128 19.45 -21.99 -3.43
N LYS A 129 19.58 -23.07 -4.20
CA LYS A 129 20.21 -24.31 -3.74
C LYS A 129 21.71 -24.22 -3.83
N LEU A 130 22.37 -24.50 -2.71
CA LEU A 130 23.82 -24.52 -2.60
C LEU A 130 24.32 -25.95 -2.55
N THR A 131 25.60 -26.15 -2.93
CA THR A 131 26.30 -27.39 -2.75
C THR A 131 27.58 -27.09 -1.99
N LEU A 132 27.82 -27.82 -0.88
CA LEU A 132 29.09 -27.84 -0.16
C LEU A 132 29.93 -29.01 -0.61
N LYS A 133 31.23 -28.80 -0.69
CA LYS A 133 32.23 -29.79 -0.96
C LYS A 133 33.39 -29.67 0.03
N GLY A 134 33.88 -30.78 0.55
CA GLY A 134 34.96 -30.83 1.52
C GLY A 134 34.79 -31.92 2.55
N ASN A 135 35.48 -31.77 3.68
CA ASN A 135 35.47 -32.75 4.78
C ASN A 135 34.41 -32.39 5.84
N GLN A 136 33.96 -33.42 6.57
CA GLN A 136 33.05 -33.28 7.72
C GLN A 136 31.75 -32.52 7.41
N LEU A 137 31.19 -32.67 6.22
CA LEU A 137 30.01 -31.90 5.72
C LEU A 137 28.77 -32.01 6.58
N SER A 138 28.62 -33.08 7.40
CA SER A 138 27.51 -33.24 8.34
C SER A 138 27.49 -32.20 9.46
N LEU A 139 28.64 -31.56 9.74
CA LEU A 139 28.75 -30.53 10.78
C LEU A 139 28.32 -29.13 10.28
N PHE A 140 28.09 -28.99 8.99
CA PHE A 140 27.90 -27.68 8.39
C PHE A 140 26.60 -27.56 7.59
N THR A 141 26.07 -26.35 7.58
CA THR A 141 24.99 -25.90 6.72
C THR A 141 25.41 -24.62 6.00
N ALA A 142 24.86 -24.33 4.84
CA ALA A 142 25.14 -23.08 4.16
C ALA A 142 23.84 -22.43 3.74
N ARG A 143 23.83 -21.08 3.75
CA ARG A 143 22.71 -20.27 3.26
C ARG A 143 23.22 -19.06 2.51
N VAL A 144 22.41 -18.53 1.60
CA VAL A 144 22.64 -17.20 1.02
C VAL A 144 22.17 -16.16 2.05
N SER A 145 23.06 -15.25 2.42
CA SER A 145 22.73 -14.15 3.36
C SER A 145 22.44 -12.84 2.63
N GLU A 146 23.09 -12.62 1.47
CA GLU A 146 23.00 -11.37 0.74
C GLU A 146 23.24 -11.60 -0.75
N LEU A 147 22.60 -10.79 -1.59
CA LEU A 147 22.93 -10.60 -3.00
C LEU A 147 23.50 -9.20 -3.18
N ARG A 148 24.80 -9.12 -3.49
CA ARG A 148 25.47 -7.85 -3.81
C ARG A 148 25.38 -7.57 -5.30
N PRO A 149 24.82 -6.43 -5.69
CA PRO A 149 24.80 -6.04 -7.08
C PRO A 149 26.19 -5.81 -7.66
N ASP A 150 26.27 -5.92 -8.98
CA ASP A 150 27.41 -5.41 -9.76
C ASP A 150 27.29 -3.86 -9.86
N TYR A 151 28.41 -3.16 -9.66
CA TYR A 151 28.47 -1.70 -9.68
C TYR A 151 29.46 -1.19 -10.71
N ASN A 152 29.10 -0.12 -11.41
CA ASN A 152 30.04 0.60 -12.25
C ASN A 152 30.91 1.58 -11.44
N ASP A 153 31.86 2.24 -12.09
CA ASP A 153 32.76 3.22 -11.46
C ASP A 153 32.03 4.39 -10.80
N ALA A 154 30.81 4.69 -11.24
CA ALA A 154 29.95 5.71 -10.64
C ALA A 154 29.09 5.19 -9.47
N GLN A 155 29.38 4.00 -8.96
CA GLN A 155 28.62 3.33 -7.88
C GLN A 155 27.13 3.11 -8.19
N GLN A 156 26.78 2.96 -9.48
CA GLN A 156 25.43 2.63 -9.90
C GLN A 156 25.31 1.11 -10.03
N ASN A 157 24.20 0.55 -9.54
CA ASN A 157 23.87 -0.86 -9.71
C ASN A 157 23.61 -1.17 -11.19
N ILE A 158 24.47 -1.97 -11.79
CA ILE A 158 24.42 -2.36 -13.20
C ILE A 158 24.04 -3.82 -13.41
N SER A 159 23.68 -4.57 -12.37
CA SER A 159 23.36 -6.00 -12.45
C SER A 159 22.26 -6.33 -13.46
N SER A 160 21.26 -5.49 -13.60
CA SER A 160 20.19 -5.67 -14.59
C SER A 160 20.71 -5.58 -16.03
N LYS A 161 21.79 -4.85 -16.26
CA LYS A 161 22.41 -4.67 -17.58
C LYS A 161 23.47 -5.73 -17.88
N THR A 162 24.29 -6.06 -16.88
CA THR A 162 25.39 -7.01 -17.04
C THR A 162 24.94 -8.46 -16.87
N GLY A 163 23.85 -8.69 -16.13
CA GLY A 163 23.44 -10.03 -15.71
C GLY A 163 24.42 -10.66 -14.71
N HIS A 164 25.20 -9.82 -14.00
CA HIS A 164 26.19 -10.24 -13.00
C HIS A 164 25.79 -9.77 -11.59
N ALA A 165 26.16 -10.55 -10.58
CA ALA A 165 26.05 -10.20 -9.17
C ALA A 165 26.97 -11.10 -8.33
N VAL A 166 27.08 -10.85 -7.02
CA VAL A 166 27.80 -11.65 -6.07
C VAL A 166 26.84 -12.16 -4.99
N LEU A 167 26.78 -13.46 -4.79
CA LEU A 167 26.10 -14.07 -3.65
C LEU A 167 27.04 -14.14 -2.46
N VAL A 168 26.63 -13.61 -1.32
CA VAL A 168 27.32 -13.78 -0.04
C VAL A 168 26.71 -14.99 0.67
N VAL A 169 27.49 -16.01 0.86
CA VAL A 169 27.07 -17.29 1.47
C VAL A 169 27.68 -17.43 2.85
N GLN A 170 26.83 -17.68 3.85
CA GLN A 170 27.27 -18.07 5.18
C GLN A 170 27.40 -19.60 5.27
N ILE A 171 28.56 -20.08 5.62
CA ILE A 171 28.81 -21.49 6.00
C ILE A 171 28.75 -21.54 7.53
N ILE A 172 27.86 -22.32 8.07
CA ILE A 172 27.45 -22.30 9.48
C ILE A 172 27.85 -23.63 10.13
N HIS A 173 28.52 -23.56 11.26
CA HIS A 173 28.78 -24.75 12.09
C HIS A 173 27.52 -25.06 12.93
N ASN A 174 26.89 -26.21 12.70
CA ASN A 174 25.57 -26.56 13.21
C ASN A 174 25.50 -26.55 14.75
N LYS A 175 26.59 -26.86 15.44
CA LYS A 175 26.67 -26.96 16.91
C LYS A 175 26.87 -25.60 17.58
N SER A 176 27.88 -24.83 17.16
CA SER A 176 28.19 -23.52 17.77
C SER A 176 27.41 -22.35 17.21
N LYS A 177 26.74 -22.54 16.06
CA LYS A 177 26.02 -21.50 15.32
C LYS A 177 26.91 -20.33 14.86
N THR A 178 28.20 -20.47 14.92
CA THR A 178 29.17 -19.54 14.33
C THR A 178 29.30 -19.78 12.84
N TYR A 179 29.73 -18.80 12.09
CA TYR A 179 29.77 -18.87 10.63
C TYR A 179 31.02 -18.20 10.04
N ILE A 180 31.32 -18.55 8.81
CA ILE A 180 32.21 -17.79 7.92
C ILE A 180 31.42 -17.36 6.69
N THR A 181 31.85 -16.29 6.03
CA THR A 181 31.28 -15.84 4.76
C THR A 181 32.18 -16.19 3.58
N LYS A 182 31.53 -16.58 2.46
CA LYS A 182 32.20 -16.74 1.17
C LYS A 182 31.40 -16.01 0.10
N GLU A 183 32.10 -15.48 -0.89
CA GLU A 183 31.47 -14.79 -2.02
C GLU A 183 31.52 -15.71 -3.25
N ILE A 184 30.41 -15.75 -3.99
CA ILE A 184 30.25 -16.51 -5.24
C ILE A 184 29.82 -15.53 -6.31
N GLU A 185 30.65 -15.33 -7.31
CA GLU A 185 30.27 -14.58 -8.51
C GLU A 185 29.26 -15.40 -9.32
N ILE A 186 28.17 -14.74 -9.71
CA ILE A 186 27.14 -15.31 -10.56
C ILE A 186 26.95 -14.45 -11.81
N SER A 187 26.69 -15.10 -12.95
CA SER A 187 26.56 -14.41 -14.24
C SER A 187 25.65 -15.19 -15.19
N GLY A 188 25.39 -14.59 -16.36
CA GLY A 188 24.56 -15.20 -17.39
C GLY A 188 23.05 -15.05 -17.14
N PHE A 189 22.66 -14.14 -16.25
CA PHE A 189 21.27 -13.81 -16.01
C PHE A 189 20.69 -12.93 -17.11
N LYS A 190 19.38 -12.91 -17.16
CA LYS A 190 18.63 -12.07 -18.09
C LYS A 190 19.03 -10.61 -17.93
N THR A 191 19.42 -10.00 -19.04
CA THR A 191 19.78 -8.58 -19.14
C THR A 191 18.64 -7.74 -19.65
N SER A 192 18.62 -6.47 -19.27
CA SER A 192 17.73 -5.45 -19.78
C SER A 192 18.53 -4.41 -20.59
N PRO A 193 18.05 -3.97 -21.77
CA PRO A 193 18.69 -2.89 -22.49
C PRO A 193 18.58 -1.55 -21.74
N VAL A 194 17.69 -1.48 -20.78
CA VAL A 194 17.51 -0.33 -19.88
C VAL A 194 18.11 -0.71 -18.54
N LEU A 195 18.98 0.13 -18.00
CA LEU A 195 19.52 -0.05 -16.66
C LEU A 195 18.39 0.13 -15.66
N VAL A 196 18.10 -0.91 -14.90
CA VAL A 196 17.03 -0.91 -13.90
C VAL A 196 17.65 -1.25 -12.55
N ASP A 197 17.36 -0.45 -11.54
CA ASP A 197 17.81 -0.74 -10.20
C ASP A 197 17.04 -1.90 -9.54
N GLU A 198 17.40 -2.19 -8.31
CA GLU A 198 16.83 -3.27 -7.50
C GLU A 198 15.33 -3.18 -7.22
N ASN A 199 14.72 -1.98 -7.39
CA ASN A 199 13.30 -1.74 -7.18
C ASN A 199 12.53 -1.53 -8.51
N GLY A 200 13.17 -1.76 -9.65
CA GLY A 200 12.57 -1.60 -10.96
C GLY A 200 12.60 -0.17 -11.50
N PHE A 201 13.32 0.76 -10.84
CA PHE A 201 13.50 2.11 -11.37
C PHE A 201 14.53 2.11 -12.49
N ILE A 202 14.23 2.84 -13.56
CA ILE A 202 15.18 3.01 -14.68
C ILE A 202 16.28 3.96 -14.26
N ILE A 203 17.53 3.50 -14.36
CA ILE A 203 18.72 4.31 -14.18
C ILE A 203 19.22 4.71 -15.56
N GLN A 204 19.35 6.01 -15.80
CA GLN A 204 19.95 6.53 -17.03
C GLN A 204 21.48 6.58 -16.88
N GLU A 205 22.20 5.98 -17.82
CA GLU A 205 23.66 6.17 -17.92
C GLU A 205 23.95 7.61 -18.40
N GLU A 206 24.75 8.32 -17.65
CA GLU A 206 25.07 9.71 -17.94
C GLU A 206 26.23 9.84 -18.95
N ASN A 207 26.00 9.52 -20.21
CA ASN A 207 26.89 9.99 -21.27
C ASN A 207 26.49 11.42 -21.74
N ALA A 208 27.36 12.08 -22.50
CA ALA A 208 27.12 13.47 -22.92
C ALA A 208 25.83 13.64 -23.74
N ALA A 209 25.46 12.65 -24.55
CA ALA A 209 24.21 12.70 -25.33
C ALA A 209 22.98 12.54 -24.45
N GLN A 210 23.06 11.68 -23.45
CA GLN A 210 21.97 11.48 -22.47
C GLN A 210 21.81 12.69 -21.54
N LYS A 211 22.92 13.31 -21.11
CA LYS A 211 22.85 14.59 -20.36
C LYS A 211 22.16 15.68 -21.19
N GLN A 212 22.48 15.76 -22.48
CA GLN A 212 21.82 16.72 -23.37
C GLN A 212 20.33 16.38 -23.55
N GLN A 213 20.00 15.10 -23.75
CA GLN A 213 18.61 14.66 -23.87
C GLN A 213 17.80 14.92 -22.59
N GLN A 214 18.40 14.70 -21.42
CA GLN A 214 17.81 15.03 -20.14
C GLN A 214 17.55 16.54 -20.01
N LEU A 215 18.54 17.36 -20.39
CA LEU A 215 18.36 18.80 -20.40
C LEU A 215 17.22 19.21 -21.33
N ASP A 216 17.18 18.64 -22.54
CA ASP A 216 16.14 18.92 -23.52
C ASP A 216 14.75 18.48 -23.05
N TYR A 217 14.65 17.34 -22.36
CA TYR A 217 13.41 16.86 -21.74
C TYR A 217 12.82 17.88 -20.77
N PHE A 218 13.65 18.48 -19.93
CA PHE A 218 13.19 19.44 -18.92
C PHE A 218 12.97 20.85 -19.48
N THR A 219 13.77 21.28 -20.47
CA THR A 219 13.83 22.67 -20.91
C THR A 219 13.17 22.95 -22.26
N LYS A 220 13.12 21.94 -23.15
CA LYS A 220 12.65 22.11 -24.52
C LYS A 220 11.38 21.34 -24.84
N TYR A 221 11.18 20.15 -24.26
CA TYR A 221 10.03 19.32 -24.58
C TYR A 221 8.74 19.90 -24.00
N ASN A 222 7.69 19.93 -24.80
CA ASN A 222 6.33 20.16 -24.32
C ASN A 222 5.76 18.89 -23.67
N ALA A 223 4.52 18.97 -23.15
CA ALA A 223 3.87 17.86 -22.44
C ALA A 223 3.74 16.60 -23.33
N ASP A 224 3.37 16.76 -24.60
CA ASP A 224 3.19 15.64 -25.54
C ASP A 224 4.52 14.99 -25.90
N GLN A 225 5.56 15.77 -26.10
CA GLN A 225 6.92 15.26 -26.38
C GLN A 225 7.49 14.51 -25.18
N ARG A 226 7.28 15.00 -23.95
CA ARG A 226 7.65 14.29 -22.73
C ARG A 226 6.88 13.00 -22.57
N ALA A 227 5.57 13.03 -22.81
CA ALA A 227 4.73 11.84 -22.73
C ALA A 227 5.15 10.76 -23.74
N ALA A 228 5.43 11.16 -24.98
CA ALA A 228 5.91 10.25 -26.03
C ALA A 228 7.27 9.63 -25.68
N PHE A 229 8.19 10.43 -25.16
CA PHE A 229 9.50 9.98 -24.71
C PHE A 229 9.38 9.00 -23.55
N ASP A 230 8.69 9.38 -22.47
CA ASP A 230 8.47 8.57 -21.28
C ASP A 230 7.82 7.22 -21.64
N ASN A 231 6.78 7.27 -22.48
CA ASN A 231 6.06 6.06 -22.87
C ASN A 231 6.91 5.11 -23.70
N LYS A 232 7.72 5.64 -24.63
CA LYS A 232 8.64 4.83 -25.44
C LYS A 232 9.61 4.03 -24.56
N GLU A 233 10.26 4.71 -23.63
CA GLU A 233 11.22 4.09 -22.74
C GLU A 233 10.55 3.09 -21.76
N TYR A 234 9.39 3.46 -21.22
CA TYR A 234 8.60 2.57 -20.37
C TYR A 234 8.23 1.27 -21.09
N MET A 235 7.76 1.37 -22.34
CA MET A 235 7.35 0.20 -23.13
C MET A 235 8.52 -0.73 -23.44
N VAL A 236 9.74 -0.21 -23.60
CA VAL A 236 10.95 -1.05 -23.73
C VAL A 236 11.13 -1.88 -22.45
N GLY A 237 11.08 -1.25 -21.30
CA GLY A 237 11.22 -1.93 -20.01
C GLY A 237 10.11 -2.97 -19.77
N LEU A 238 8.86 -2.59 -20.05
CA LEU A 238 7.69 -3.48 -19.86
C LEU A 238 7.77 -4.71 -20.79
N LYS A 239 8.10 -4.54 -22.06
CA LYS A 239 8.25 -5.66 -23.01
C LYS A 239 9.37 -6.61 -22.60
N ASN A 240 10.47 -6.10 -22.04
CA ASN A 240 11.52 -6.94 -21.48
C ASN A 240 11.01 -7.80 -20.31
N GLN A 241 10.20 -7.25 -19.44
CA GLN A 241 9.59 -8.02 -18.35
C GLN A 241 8.60 -9.08 -18.86
N TRP A 242 7.96 -8.85 -20.01
CA TRP A 242 7.21 -9.88 -20.73
C TRP A 242 8.10 -10.91 -21.47
N ASN A 243 9.43 -10.88 -21.27
CA ASN A 243 10.40 -11.69 -22.01
C ASN A 243 10.36 -11.45 -23.54
N ASN A 244 9.99 -10.25 -23.94
CA ASN A 244 9.74 -9.89 -25.35
C ASN A 244 8.72 -10.82 -26.04
N ALA A 245 7.77 -11.37 -25.27
CA ALA A 245 6.69 -12.19 -25.81
C ALA A 245 5.87 -11.39 -26.84
N LEU A 246 5.37 -12.09 -27.85
CA LEU A 246 4.51 -11.48 -28.86
C LEU A 246 3.15 -11.11 -28.23
N LEU A 247 2.51 -10.09 -28.75
CA LEU A 247 1.22 -9.62 -28.23
C LEU A 247 0.16 -10.75 -28.20
N LYS A 248 0.11 -11.61 -29.21
CA LYS A 248 -0.81 -12.77 -29.24
C LYS A 248 -0.62 -13.75 -28.07
N ASP A 249 0.57 -13.82 -27.51
CA ASP A 249 0.89 -14.71 -26.38
C ASP A 249 0.61 -14.02 -25.03
N VAL A 250 0.72 -12.70 -24.99
CA VAL A 250 0.37 -11.86 -23.84
C VAL A 250 -1.14 -11.67 -23.74
N ARG A 251 -1.80 -11.37 -24.87
CA ARG A 251 -3.23 -11.06 -25.00
C ARG A 251 -3.87 -11.93 -26.13
N PRO A 252 -4.03 -13.23 -25.90
CA PRO A 252 -4.64 -14.12 -26.89
C PRO A 252 -6.10 -13.77 -27.21
N ASP A 253 -6.79 -13.09 -26.28
CA ASP A 253 -8.14 -12.55 -26.42
C ASP A 253 -8.26 -11.48 -27.51
N LEU A 254 -7.15 -10.82 -27.89
CA LEU A 254 -7.09 -9.80 -28.93
C LEU A 254 -6.54 -10.34 -30.27
N SER A 255 -6.34 -11.63 -30.40
CA SER A 255 -5.71 -12.25 -31.57
C SER A 255 -6.48 -12.06 -32.88
N THR A 256 -7.77 -11.80 -32.81
CA THR A 256 -8.66 -11.56 -33.99
C THR A 256 -8.62 -10.11 -34.48
N VAL A 257 -8.00 -9.19 -33.72
CA VAL A 257 -7.94 -7.76 -34.08
C VAL A 257 -6.90 -7.55 -35.17
N SER A 258 -7.34 -7.14 -36.34
CA SER A 258 -6.48 -6.92 -37.51
C SER A 258 -5.63 -5.65 -37.36
N ASN A 259 -4.57 -5.55 -38.17
CA ASN A 259 -3.75 -4.32 -38.24
C ASN A 259 -4.57 -3.11 -38.68
N ASN A 260 -5.57 -3.29 -39.56
CA ASN A 260 -6.43 -2.17 -39.99
C ASN A 260 -7.25 -1.62 -38.80
N HIS A 261 -7.79 -2.50 -37.93
CA HIS A 261 -8.49 -2.08 -36.71
C HIS A 261 -7.56 -1.32 -35.75
N LYS A 262 -6.33 -1.82 -35.55
CA LYS A 262 -5.33 -1.18 -34.72
C LYS A 262 -4.93 0.19 -35.25
N ASN A 263 -4.70 0.31 -36.55
CA ASN A 263 -4.34 1.59 -37.15
C ASN A 263 -5.47 2.63 -36.99
N HIS A 264 -6.72 2.22 -37.19
CA HIS A 264 -7.87 3.10 -36.99
C HIS A 264 -8.01 3.52 -35.52
N PHE A 265 -7.81 2.58 -34.59
CA PHE A 265 -7.77 2.86 -33.15
C PHE A 265 -6.66 3.88 -32.83
N ASP A 266 -5.45 3.69 -33.36
CA ASP A 266 -4.29 4.50 -33.09
C ASP A 266 -4.43 5.94 -33.60
N GLU A 267 -5.09 6.13 -34.75
CA GLU A 267 -5.39 7.47 -35.30
C GLU A 267 -6.32 8.25 -34.34
N LEU A 268 -7.39 7.60 -33.87
CA LEU A 268 -8.35 8.23 -32.97
C LEU A 268 -7.76 8.41 -31.55
N SER A 269 -7.07 7.41 -31.02
CA SER A 269 -6.45 7.46 -29.68
C SER A 269 -5.45 8.60 -29.57
N LYS A 270 -4.65 8.82 -30.63
CA LYS A 270 -3.69 9.94 -30.67
C LYS A 270 -4.38 11.30 -30.56
N SER A 271 -5.55 11.47 -31.21
CA SER A 271 -6.32 12.71 -31.12
C SER A 271 -6.87 12.99 -29.73
N LEU A 272 -7.05 11.94 -28.93
CA LEU A 272 -7.55 11.98 -27.55
C LEU A 272 -6.43 12.00 -26.49
N GLY A 273 -5.16 11.99 -26.92
CA GLY A 273 -4.01 11.94 -26.00
C GLY A 273 -3.80 10.58 -25.33
N LEU A 274 -4.31 9.48 -25.93
CA LEU A 274 -4.20 8.12 -25.43
C LEU A 274 -3.04 7.37 -26.09
N ASP A 275 -2.70 6.20 -25.56
CA ASP A 275 -1.66 5.34 -26.13
C ASP A 275 -2.17 4.49 -27.30
N THR A 276 -1.25 3.89 -28.06
CA THR A 276 -1.59 2.97 -29.14
C THR A 276 -2.24 1.70 -28.63
N TYR A 277 -2.98 1.00 -29.49
CA TYR A 277 -3.64 -0.26 -29.18
C TYR A 277 -2.69 -1.30 -28.58
N ASP A 278 -1.57 -1.55 -29.26
CA ASP A 278 -0.60 -2.55 -28.83
C ASP A 278 0.06 -2.18 -27.50
N ASN A 279 0.38 -0.91 -27.27
CA ASN A 279 0.95 -0.47 -26.00
C ASN A 279 -0.04 -0.63 -24.84
N GLN A 280 -1.30 -0.26 -25.05
CA GLN A 280 -2.36 -0.47 -24.06
C GLN A 280 -2.56 -1.97 -23.79
N ALA A 281 -2.50 -2.82 -24.81
CA ALA A 281 -2.61 -4.25 -24.65
C ALA A 281 -1.47 -4.84 -23.79
N TYR A 282 -0.23 -4.44 -24.01
CA TYR A 282 0.92 -4.84 -23.17
C TYR A 282 0.81 -4.33 -21.74
N LYS A 283 0.18 -3.15 -21.54
CA LYS A 283 -0.13 -2.61 -20.20
C LYS A 283 -1.31 -3.32 -19.51
N GLY A 284 -1.97 -4.27 -20.20
CA GLY A 284 -3.09 -5.03 -19.61
C GLY A 284 -4.40 -4.26 -19.56
N TYR A 285 -4.59 -3.28 -20.45
CA TYR A 285 -5.81 -2.47 -20.46
C TYR A 285 -7.00 -3.24 -21.03
N THR A 286 -8.18 -2.83 -20.64
CA THR A 286 -9.46 -3.22 -21.24
C THR A 286 -9.56 -2.59 -22.64
N LEU A 287 -9.72 -3.41 -23.68
CA LEU A 287 -9.61 -2.97 -25.07
C LEU A 287 -10.76 -3.47 -25.94
N PRO A 288 -11.11 -2.75 -27.01
CA PRO A 288 -12.13 -3.15 -27.93
C PRO A 288 -11.70 -4.35 -28.78
N ILE A 289 -12.65 -5.23 -29.08
CA ILE A 289 -12.59 -6.19 -30.18
C ILE A 289 -13.63 -5.81 -31.23
N TYR A 290 -13.43 -6.25 -32.47
CA TYR A 290 -14.15 -5.72 -33.61
C TYR A 290 -14.90 -6.80 -34.36
N ASN A 291 -16.01 -6.40 -34.98
CA ASN A 291 -16.74 -7.16 -35.97
C ASN A 291 -16.04 -7.09 -37.34
N ALA A 292 -16.49 -7.92 -38.28
CA ALA A 292 -15.93 -7.93 -39.63
C ALA A 292 -16.15 -6.61 -40.40
N ASP A 293 -17.19 -5.86 -40.05
CA ASP A 293 -17.51 -4.55 -40.62
C ASP A 293 -16.75 -3.37 -39.96
N GLN A 294 -15.74 -3.66 -39.12
CA GLN A 294 -14.92 -2.72 -38.36
C GLN A 294 -15.65 -2.00 -37.20
N SER A 295 -16.92 -2.27 -36.97
CA SER A 295 -17.59 -1.76 -35.76
C SER A 295 -17.03 -2.44 -34.49
N VAL A 296 -17.07 -1.74 -33.37
CA VAL A 296 -16.69 -2.31 -32.07
C VAL A 296 -17.74 -3.32 -31.64
N ASN A 297 -17.33 -4.59 -31.46
CA ASN A 297 -18.20 -5.64 -30.93
C ASN A 297 -18.46 -5.44 -29.42
N GLY A 298 -17.44 -4.99 -28.71
CA GLY A 298 -17.41 -4.75 -27.26
C GLY A 298 -15.99 -4.81 -26.74
N LEU A 299 -15.84 -4.75 -25.42
CA LEU A 299 -14.55 -4.69 -24.76
C LEU A 299 -14.14 -6.07 -24.22
N SER A 300 -12.83 -6.29 -24.13
CA SER A 300 -12.19 -7.43 -23.47
C SER A 300 -11.33 -6.97 -22.31
N ILE A 301 -11.62 -7.46 -21.11
CA ILE A 301 -10.81 -7.24 -19.90
C ILE A 301 -9.61 -8.21 -19.96
N ALA A 302 -8.40 -7.70 -19.68
CA ALA A 302 -7.20 -8.51 -19.66
C ALA A 302 -7.25 -9.57 -18.54
N LYS A 303 -7.20 -10.85 -18.88
CA LYS A 303 -7.19 -11.95 -17.90
C LYS A 303 -5.80 -12.16 -17.25
N LYS A 304 -4.75 -11.76 -17.93
CA LYS A 304 -3.37 -11.83 -17.47
C LYS A 304 -2.86 -10.40 -17.26
N LEU A 305 -2.59 -10.09 -16.02
CA LEU A 305 -2.03 -8.78 -15.68
C LEU A 305 -0.56 -8.70 -16.09
N PRO A 306 -0.10 -7.51 -16.50
CA PRO A 306 1.29 -7.31 -16.84
C PRO A 306 2.18 -7.55 -15.62
N PRO A 307 3.44 -7.98 -15.84
CA PRO A 307 4.44 -7.89 -14.80
C PRO A 307 4.56 -6.42 -14.39
N GLN A 308 5.05 -6.21 -13.19
CA GLN A 308 5.27 -4.86 -12.71
C GLN A 308 6.30 -4.16 -13.61
N GLY A 309 5.86 -3.12 -14.29
CA GLY A 309 6.70 -2.32 -15.14
C GLY A 309 7.74 -1.52 -14.35
N PRO A 310 8.74 -0.96 -15.02
CA PRO A 310 9.71 -0.08 -14.39
C PRO A 310 8.99 1.14 -13.80
N SER A 311 9.49 1.63 -12.66
CA SER A 311 9.03 2.90 -12.15
C SER A 311 9.52 4.05 -13.03
N TRP A 312 8.60 4.88 -13.49
CA TRP A 312 8.94 6.06 -14.27
C TRP A 312 9.08 7.33 -13.43
N VAL A 313 8.72 7.27 -12.15
CA VAL A 313 8.85 8.42 -11.25
C VAL A 313 10.30 8.87 -11.13
N ASP A 314 11.23 7.91 -11.13
CA ASP A 314 12.66 8.16 -10.96
C ASP A 314 13.45 8.27 -12.27
N ALA A 315 12.81 8.12 -13.43
CA ALA A 315 13.48 8.41 -14.69
C ALA A 315 14.07 9.83 -14.65
N TYR A 316 15.31 9.98 -15.05
CA TYR A 316 16.06 11.23 -14.93
C TYR A 316 16.24 11.75 -13.49
N ASN A 317 16.33 10.87 -12.49
CA ASN A 317 16.52 11.28 -11.09
C ASN A 317 15.45 12.26 -10.58
N ARG A 318 14.22 12.14 -11.05
CA ARG A 318 13.09 12.93 -10.55
C ARG A 318 12.71 12.55 -9.11
N ASP A 319 13.07 11.34 -8.70
CA ASP A 319 12.96 10.86 -7.32
C ASP A 319 14.17 9.98 -6.95
N ARG A 320 15.30 10.63 -6.68
CA ARG A 320 16.55 9.94 -6.30
C ARG A 320 16.41 9.02 -5.10
N PHE A 321 15.50 9.36 -4.20
CA PHE A 321 15.36 8.68 -2.93
C PHE A 321 14.29 7.59 -2.96
N LYS A 322 13.64 7.37 -4.12
CA LYS A 322 12.54 6.39 -4.26
C LYS A 322 11.54 6.54 -3.12
N ASN A 323 11.07 7.75 -2.96
CA ASN A 323 10.33 8.22 -1.82
C ASN A 323 8.94 7.59 -1.76
N LYS A 324 8.76 6.62 -0.86
CA LYS A 324 7.46 5.96 -0.63
C LYS A 324 6.53 6.75 0.26
N GLY A 325 6.97 7.89 0.78
CA GLY A 325 6.27 8.72 1.75
C GLY A 325 7.09 8.93 3.01
N LEU A 326 6.55 9.71 3.93
CA LEU A 326 7.19 10.07 5.19
C LEU A 326 6.42 9.45 6.35
N ALA A 327 7.10 8.61 7.13
CA ALA A 327 6.52 7.98 8.30
C ALA A 327 6.72 8.86 9.54
N ARG A 328 5.69 8.90 10.39
CA ARG A 328 5.74 9.38 11.78
C ARG A 328 6.17 10.84 11.96
N LEU A 329 5.91 11.69 10.96
CA LEU A 329 6.25 13.11 11.02
C LEU A 329 5.18 13.95 10.31
N LEU A 330 4.79 15.06 10.92
CA LEU A 330 3.92 16.08 10.30
C LEU A 330 4.76 17.31 9.98
N LEU A 331 4.85 17.64 8.70
CA LEU A 331 5.71 18.75 8.25
C LEU A 331 5.04 20.12 8.33
N ASN A 332 3.71 20.17 8.21
CA ASN A 332 2.99 21.43 8.08
C ASN A 332 1.56 21.36 8.63
N GLN A 333 0.89 22.50 8.65
CA GLN A 333 -0.46 22.67 9.20
C GLN A 333 -1.53 21.83 8.47
N GLN A 334 -1.38 21.57 7.16
CA GLN A 334 -2.32 20.74 6.40
C GLN A 334 -2.29 19.30 6.91
N TYR A 335 -1.10 18.70 7.06
CA TYR A 335 -0.97 17.37 7.64
C TYR A 335 -1.43 17.32 9.10
N GLN A 336 -1.21 18.38 9.87
CA GLN A 336 -1.70 18.48 11.25
C GLN A 336 -3.22 18.46 11.29
N THR A 337 -3.89 19.27 10.47
CA THR A 337 -5.36 19.30 10.35
C THR A 337 -5.92 17.94 9.91
N MET A 338 -5.28 17.30 8.93
CA MET A 338 -5.67 15.96 8.49
C MET A 338 -5.50 14.92 9.59
N GLY A 339 -4.39 14.97 10.33
CA GLY A 339 -4.12 14.04 11.43
C GLY A 339 -5.14 14.13 12.56
N GLU A 340 -5.64 15.35 12.86
CA GLU A 340 -6.70 15.56 13.85
C GLU A 340 -8.06 14.96 13.43
N GLN A 341 -8.28 14.71 12.14
CA GLN A 341 -9.55 14.28 11.54
C GLN A 341 -9.53 12.85 11.01
N THR A 342 -8.37 12.20 11.01
CA THR A 342 -8.15 10.87 10.45
C THR A 342 -7.89 9.85 11.55
N PHE A 343 -8.44 8.65 11.37
CA PHE A 343 -8.40 7.56 12.34
C PHE A 343 -7.79 6.31 11.71
N SER A 344 -6.97 5.62 12.48
CA SER A 344 -6.76 4.19 12.29
C SER A 344 -7.96 3.46 12.86
N VAL A 345 -8.59 2.61 12.07
CA VAL A 345 -9.69 1.76 12.50
C VAL A 345 -9.26 0.30 12.55
N LEU A 346 -9.61 -0.40 13.64
CA LEU A 346 -9.44 -1.85 13.76
C LEU A 346 -10.80 -2.49 13.99
N PHE A 347 -11.11 -3.51 13.22
CA PHE A 347 -12.27 -4.39 13.42
C PHE A 347 -11.79 -5.72 13.98
N THR A 348 -12.38 -6.14 15.11
CA THR A 348 -12.14 -7.44 15.72
C THR A 348 -13.32 -8.35 15.40
N ASN A 349 -13.07 -9.37 14.58
CA ASN A 349 -14.10 -10.25 14.05
C ASN A 349 -13.96 -11.67 14.64
N LYS A 350 -15.08 -12.35 14.87
CA LYS A 350 -15.08 -13.80 15.14
C LYS A 350 -14.47 -14.53 13.96
N ASN A 351 -13.65 -15.51 14.25
CA ASN A 351 -13.12 -16.40 13.21
C ASN A 351 -14.04 -17.62 13.07
N PRO A 352 -14.83 -17.74 12.00
CA PRO A 352 -15.78 -18.84 11.82
C PRO A 352 -15.08 -20.20 11.62
N ASN A 353 -13.80 -20.20 11.28
CA ASN A 353 -13.00 -21.40 11.09
C ASN A 353 -12.26 -21.85 12.35
N TYR A 354 -12.44 -21.13 13.47
CA TYR A 354 -11.82 -21.49 14.73
C TYR A 354 -12.39 -22.81 15.25
N LYS A 355 -11.49 -23.77 15.48
CA LYS A 355 -11.82 -25.02 16.14
C LYS A 355 -11.21 -25.01 17.53
N ALA A 356 -12.02 -24.99 18.56
CA ALA A 356 -11.56 -25.15 19.94
C ALA A 356 -10.81 -26.48 20.04
N GLY A 357 -9.50 -26.43 20.06
CA GLY A 357 -8.62 -27.59 20.25
C GLY A 357 -7.80 -27.37 21.49
N ASN A 358 -7.65 -28.42 22.27
CA ASN A 358 -6.89 -28.56 23.51
C ASN A 358 -6.12 -27.32 23.97
N GLU A 359 -6.58 -26.71 25.03
CA GLU A 359 -6.02 -25.50 25.69
C GLU A 359 -4.55 -25.63 26.15
N ASN A 360 -3.89 -26.75 25.87
CA ASN A 360 -2.52 -27.05 26.28
C ASN A 360 -1.44 -26.76 25.23
N ASP A 361 -1.80 -26.25 24.04
CA ASP A 361 -0.81 -25.93 23.03
C ASP A 361 -0.38 -24.46 23.13
N SER A 362 0.43 -24.16 24.15
CA SER A 362 1.07 -22.86 24.39
C SER A 362 2.21 -22.56 23.39
N LYS A 363 2.34 -23.30 22.30
CA LYS A 363 3.28 -23.05 21.21
C LYS A 363 2.63 -22.22 20.13
N ILE A 364 2.69 -20.91 20.29
CA ILE A 364 2.33 -19.93 19.28
C ILE A 364 3.42 -19.92 18.20
N ALA A 365 3.30 -20.81 17.25
CA ALA A 365 4.04 -20.72 15.98
C ALA A 365 3.23 -21.44 14.92
N THR A 366 2.18 -20.79 14.40
CA THR A 366 1.52 -21.36 13.24
C THR A 366 0.82 -20.29 12.42
N ASP A 367 1.10 -20.30 11.12
CA ASP A 367 0.30 -19.67 10.06
C ASP A 367 -1.14 -20.21 9.97
N ASP A 368 -1.52 -21.10 10.88
CA ASP A 368 -2.83 -21.70 10.92
C ASP A 368 -3.85 -20.78 11.58
N LYS A 369 -4.49 -19.96 10.76
CA LYS A 369 -5.54 -19.02 11.15
C LYS A 369 -6.70 -19.68 11.90
N SER A 370 -6.89 -21.00 11.78
CA SER A 370 -7.94 -21.75 12.49
C SER A 370 -7.73 -21.85 13.99
N LYS A 371 -6.52 -21.51 14.48
CA LYS A 371 -6.17 -21.60 15.89
C LYS A 371 -6.55 -20.38 16.73
N PHE A 372 -6.97 -19.29 16.09
CA PHE A 372 -7.31 -18.07 16.82
C PHE A 372 -8.82 -17.79 16.77
N PRO A 373 -9.46 -17.53 17.92
CA PRO A 373 -10.90 -17.28 17.95
C PRO A 373 -11.31 -15.95 17.32
N LEU A 374 -10.39 -15.01 17.26
CA LEU A 374 -10.61 -13.66 16.72
C LEU A 374 -9.60 -13.33 15.62
N SER A 375 -10.04 -12.49 14.70
CA SER A 375 -9.21 -11.88 13.66
C SER A 375 -9.29 -10.37 13.75
N VAL A 376 -8.16 -9.68 13.54
CA VAL A 376 -8.08 -8.21 13.57
C VAL A 376 -7.77 -7.68 12.18
N HIS A 377 -8.58 -6.74 11.73
CA HIS A 377 -8.46 -6.10 10.42
C HIS A 377 -8.28 -4.60 10.59
N ARG A 378 -7.53 -3.96 9.69
CA ARG A 378 -7.14 -2.56 9.82
C ARG A 378 -7.47 -1.75 8.58
N GLY A 379 -7.69 -0.45 8.79
CA GLY A 379 -7.86 0.54 7.73
C GLY A 379 -7.67 1.96 8.27
N THR A 380 -7.82 2.90 7.36
CA THR A 380 -7.87 4.32 7.67
C THR A 380 -9.27 4.84 7.35
N MET A 381 -9.81 5.69 8.21
CA MET A 381 -11.06 6.41 7.95
C MET A 381 -10.95 7.85 8.47
N TRP A 382 -11.85 8.71 8.03
CA TRP A 382 -11.84 10.11 8.43
C TRP A 382 -13.26 10.64 8.59
N ILE A 383 -13.42 11.71 9.40
CA ILE A 383 -14.71 12.35 9.63
C ILE A 383 -15.23 12.92 8.31
N LEU A 384 -16.38 12.42 7.88
CA LEU A 384 -17.09 12.89 6.69
C LEU A 384 -18.16 13.92 7.05
N ASP A 385 -19.04 13.56 7.99
CA ASP A 385 -20.25 14.31 8.28
C ASP A 385 -20.77 13.99 9.70
N TYR A 386 -21.76 14.71 10.16
CA TYR A 386 -22.48 14.41 11.40
C TYR A 386 -23.92 14.94 11.35
N VAL A 387 -24.83 14.29 12.09
CA VAL A 387 -26.19 14.78 12.26
C VAL A 387 -26.18 16.01 13.15
N GLN A 388 -26.79 17.08 12.70
CA GLN A 388 -26.96 18.32 13.49
C GLN A 388 -28.06 18.12 14.54
N PRO A 389 -27.77 18.23 15.85
CA PRO A 389 -28.79 18.16 16.89
C PRO A 389 -29.69 19.40 16.86
N GLU A 390 -30.98 19.22 17.10
CA GLU A 390 -31.98 20.33 17.15
C GLU A 390 -31.76 21.25 18.37
N ASP A 391 -31.21 20.73 19.45
CA ASP A 391 -30.98 21.42 20.72
C ASP A 391 -29.58 22.09 20.81
N ASN A 392 -28.84 22.15 19.75
CA ASN A 392 -27.46 22.64 19.69
C ASN A 392 -26.47 21.89 20.62
N SER A 393 -26.81 20.72 21.13
CA SER A 393 -25.88 19.87 21.85
C SER A 393 -24.75 19.37 20.92
N TYR A 394 -23.70 18.76 21.49
CA TYR A 394 -22.65 18.19 20.65
C TYR A 394 -23.17 16.92 19.92
N PRO A 395 -22.88 16.78 18.60
CA PRO A 395 -23.42 15.66 17.82
C PRO A 395 -23.02 14.30 18.37
N THR A 396 -23.97 13.37 18.37
CA THR A 396 -23.73 11.97 18.83
C THR A 396 -23.70 10.98 17.68
N LYS A 397 -24.22 11.34 16.51
CA LYS A 397 -24.24 10.49 15.31
C LYS A 397 -23.33 11.06 14.24
N TRP A 398 -22.34 10.24 13.85
CA TRP A 398 -21.23 10.62 12.99
C TRP A 398 -21.13 9.70 11.78
N TYR A 399 -20.62 10.24 10.67
CA TYR A 399 -20.33 9.51 9.44
C TYR A 399 -18.86 9.57 9.14
N PHE A 400 -18.27 8.40 8.91
CA PHE A 400 -16.86 8.26 8.58
C PHE A 400 -16.72 7.68 7.18
N ALA A 401 -15.88 8.29 6.37
CA ALA A 401 -15.55 7.79 5.04
C ALA A 401 -14.32 6.89 5.06
N THR A 402 -14.36 5.82 4.29
CA THR A 402 -13.26 4.87 4.08
C THR A 402 -13.45 4.15 2.75
N ASN A 403 -12.54 3.22 2.43
CA ASN A 403 -12.73 2.34 1.28
C ASN A 403 -13.83 1.30 1.50
N LEU A 404 -14.41 0.82 0.41
CA LEU A 404 -15.36 -0.29 0.44
C LEU A 404 -14.74 -1.53 1.07
N HIS A 405 -13.53 -1.92 0.62
CA HIS A 405 -12.85 -3.11 1.15
C HIS A 405 -12.49 -2.99 2.64
N VAL A 406 -12.36 -1.78 3.18
CA VAL A 406 -12.19 -1.54 4.62
C VAL A 406 -13.53 -1.62 5.34
N ALA A 407 -14.59 -0.97 4.81
CA ALA A 407 -15.92 -1.01 5.41
C ALA A 407 -16.54 -2.42 5.39
N ASP A 408 -16.19 -3.25 4.43
CA ASP A 408 -16.66 -4.64 4.31
C ASP A 408 -16.11 -5.56 5.43
N LEU A 409 -15.07 -5.11 6.14
CA LEU A 409 -14.55 -5.77 7.34
C LEU A 409 -15.48 -5.60 8.55
N LEU A 410 -16.34 -4.59 8.55
CA LEU A 410 -17.43 -4.42 9.50
C LEU A 410 -18.63 -5.27 9.02
N ASN A 411 -18.80 -6.43 9.62
CA ASN A 411 -19.83 -7.39 9.24
C ASN A 411 -20.43 -8.07 10.48
N GLU A 412 -21.29 -9.06 10.27
CA GLU A 412 -22.01 -9.78 11.32
C GLU A 412 -21.12 -10.54 12.31
N THR A 413 -19.83 -10.69 12.02
CA THR A 413 -18.86 -11.35 12.90
C THR A 413 -18.09 -10.36 13.78
N THR A 414 -18.29 -9.05 13.60
CA THR A 414 -17.54 -8.01 14.33
C THR A 414 -17.97 -7.90 15.78
N GLU A 415 -17.05 -8.13 16.71
CA GLU A 415 -17.27 -8.06 18.19
C GLU A 415 -16.72 -6.80 18.83
N GLY A 416 -15.85 -6.06 18.14
CA GLY A 416 -15.25 -4.84 18.67
C GLY A 416 -14.67 -3.95 17.57
N VAL A 417 -14.62 -2.66 17.86
CA VAL A 417 -14.04 -1.64 16.98
C VAL A 417 -13.10 -0.75 17.80
N SER A 418 -11.90 -0.55 17.30
CA SER A 418 -10.95 0.41 17.87
C SER A 418 -10.71 1.57 16.92
N LEU A 419 -10.72 2.78 17.45
CA LEU A 419 -10.48 4.04 16.75
C LEU A 419 -9.26 4.71 17.35
N THR A 420 -8.16 4.81 16.63
CA THR A 420 -6.94 5.51 17.09
C THR A 420 -6.73 6.77 16.27
N ARG A 421 -6.44 7.88 16.91
CA ARG A 421 -6.18 9.16 16.27
C ARG A 421 -5.14 9.99 17.01
N LEU A 422 -4.58 11.00 16.33
CA LEU A 422 -3.79 12.04 16.97
C LEU A 422 -4.66 12.94 17.86
N ASN A 423 -4.10 13.33 18.99
CA ASN A 423 -4.69 14.34 19.88
C ASN A 423 -4.67 15.72 19.21
N GLN A 424 -5.44 16.67 19.74
CA GLN A 424 -5.45 18.05 19.20
C GLN A 424 -4.05 18.69 19.24
N LYS A 425 -3.76 19.46 18.20
CA LYS A 425 -2.50 20.22 18.04
C LYS A 425 -1.25 19.35 18.20
N PRO A 426 -1.16 18.24 17.45
CA PRO A 426 0.04 17.42 17.48
C PRO A 426 1.25 18.23 17.04
N PRO A 427 2.45 17.93 17.54
CA PRO A 427 3.63 18.71 17.21
C PRO A 427 3.97 18.60 15.72
N LEU A 428 4.49 19.67 15.15
CA LEU A 428 5.09 19.70 13.83
C LEU A 428 6.58 19.42 13.94
N ASN A 429 7.14 18.81 12.88
CA ASN A 429 8.58 18.56 12.74
C ASN A 429 9.19 17.76 13.91
N THR A 430 8.37 17.00 14.62
CA THR A 430 8.80 16.12 15.72
C THR A 430 8.41 14.70 15.37
N PRO A 431 9.36 13.75 15.33
CA PRO A 431 9.05 12.36 15.02
C PRO A 431 8.19 11.72 16.12
N PHE A 432 7.09 11.13 15.71
CA PHE A 432 6.26 10.28 16.59
C PHE A 432 6.89 8.90 16.77
N SER A 433 6.55 8.23 17.86
CA SER A 433 6.67 6.79 17.98
C SER A 433 5.53 6.12 17.19
N LEU A 434 5.44 4.79 17.26
CA LEU A 434 4.26 4.07 16.74
C LEU A 434 3.03 4.44 17.57
N THR A 435 1.84 4.34 16.93
CA THR A 435 0.61 4.86 17.53
C THR A 435 0.28 4.26 18.91
N GLU A 436 0.67 3.01 19.14
CA GLU A 436 0.42 2.29 20.40
C GLU A 436 1.35 2.74 21.54
N TYR A 437 2.43 3.44 21.22
CA TYR A 437 3.49 3.79 22.18
C TYR A 437 3.71 5.29 22.37
N ASP A 438 3.02 6.11 21.57
CA ASP A 438 3.20 7.56 21.55
C ASP A 438 2.12 8.29 22.35
N ASP A 439 2.51 9.27 23.15
CA ASP A 439 1.60 10.05 24.01
C ASP A 439 0.67 10.99 23.23
N HIS A 440 0.97 11.24 21.95
CA HIS A 440 0.14 12.08 21.09
C HIS A 440 -1.03 11.32 20.46
N PHE A 441 -1.10 9.99 20.63
CA PHE A 441 -2.21 9.18 20.14
C PHE A 441 -3.13 8.73 21.26
N THR A 442 -4.41 8.65 20.94
CA THR A 442 -5.43 8.05 21.82
C THR A 442 -6.18 7.01 21.04
N GLN A 443 -6.28 5.80 21.60
CA GLN A 443 -7.09 4.71 21.11
C GLN A 443 -8.37 4.61 21.93
N PHE A 444 -9.50 4.62 21.24
CA PHE A 444 -10.83 4.40 21.80
C PHE A 444 -11.30 3.02 21.36
N ILE A 445 -11.64 2.17 22.29
CA ILE A 445 -12.08 0.80 22.05
C ILE A 445 -13.54 0.70 22.43
N ILE A 446 -14.38 0.24 21.51
CA ILE A 446 -15.80 0.01 21.71
C ILE A 446 -16.03 -1.49 21.53
N GLY A 447 -16.53 -2.13 22.57
CA GLY A 447 -16.82 -3.55 22.60
C GLY A 447 -17.41 -3.97 23.94
N SER A 448 -18.23 -5.01 23.93
CA SER A 448 -18.82 -5.54 25.17
C SER A 448 -17.91 -6.61 25.77
N SER A 449 -17.52 -6.44 27.04
CA SER A 449 -16.71 -7.43 27.75
C SER A 449 -17.54 -8.61 28.29
N ASN A 450 -18.85 -8.44 28.49
CA ASN A 450 -19.67 -9.36 29.31
C ASN A 450 -21.00 -9.79 28.65
N ASP A 451 -21.25 -9.45 27.40
CA ASP A 451 -22.52 -9.75 26.74
C ASP A 451 -22.40 -10.97 25.82
N HIS A 452 -23.40 -11.85 25.86
CA HIS A 452 -23.45 -13.04 24.98
C HIS A 452 -23.66 -12.70 23.51
N ASP A 453 -24.07 -11.45 23.20
CA ASP A 453 -24.31 -10.99 21.81
C ASP A 453 -23.51 -9.73 21.46
N LYS A 454 -22.19 -9.85 21.46
CA LYS A 454 -21.26 -8.74 21.13
C LYS A 454 -21.45 -8.23 19.71
N THR A 455 -21.73 -9.11 18.77
CA THR A 455 -21.86 -8.74 17.34
C THR A 455 -23.14 -7.94 17.09
N GLN A 456 -24.27 -8.32 17.70
CA GLN A 456 -25.49 -7.54 17.63
C GLN A 456 -25.27 -6.15 18.22
N ARG A 457 -24.55 -6.08 19.32
CA ARG A 457 -24.27 -4.81 20.00
C ARG A 457 -23.42 -3.88 19.15
N ILE A 458 -22.39 -4.37 18.46
CA ILE A 458 -21.60 -3.57 17.52
C ILE A 458 -22.44 -3.10 16.34
N SER A 459 -23.32 -3.95 15.78
CA SER A 459 -24.18 -3.57 14.65
C SER A 459 -25.23 -2.52 14.98
N GLU A 460 -25.57 -2.31 16.26
CA GLU A 460 -26.42 -1.20 16.70
C GLU A 460 -25.70 0.14 16.69
N ILE A 461 -24.37 0.13 16.93
CA ILE A 461 -23.52 1.32 17.05
C ILE A 461 -22.93 1.70 15.68
N PHE A 462 -22.42 0.71 14.95
CA PHE A 462 -21.73 0.88 13.68
C PHE A 462 -22.55 0.30 12.52
N LYS A 463 -22.76 1.07 11.47
CA LYS A 463 -23.49 0.63 10.27
C LYS A 463 -22.82 1.15 9.02
N VAL A 464 -22.67 0.31 8.01
CA VAL A 464 -22.31 0.77 6.67
C VAL A 464 -23.59 1.33 6.02
N VAL A 465 -23.66 2.64 5.86
CA VAL A 465 -24.85 3.32 5.31
C VAL A 465 -24.78 3.59 3.82
N TYR A 466 -23.57 3.60 3.24
CA TYR A 466 -23.35 3.71 1.81
C TYR A 466 -22.18 2.87 1.38
N LYS A 467 -22.34 2.17 0.27
CA LYS A 467 -21.30 1.46 -0.49
C LYS A 467 -21.42 1.90 -1.94
N ALA A 468 -20.34 2.37 -2.54
CA ALA A 468 -20.36 2.74 -3.96
C ALA A 468 -20.18 1.49 -4.85
N THR A 469 -21.15 0.60 -4.78
CA THR A 469 -21.33 -0.60 -5.62
C THR A 469 -22.61 -0.47 -6.41
N ASP A 470 -22.62 -0.92 -7.67
CA ASP A 470 -23.80 -0.80 -8.52
C ASP A 470 -24.35 0.64 -8.50
N PHE A 471 -23.42 1.60 -8.62
CA PHE A 471 -23.71 3.02 -8.41
C PHE A 471 -23.95 3.80 -9.73
N LEU A 472 -23.70 3.15 -10.86
CA LEU A 472 -23.90 3.71 -12.20
C LEU A 472 -25.17 3.14 -12.87
N ASN A 473 -25.67 3.84 -13.91
CA ASN A 473 -26.85 3.43 -14.65
C ASN A 473 -26.62 2.24 -15.59
N LYS A 474 -25.35 1.92 -15.89
CA LYS A 474 -24.94 0.82 -16.76
C LYS A 474 -24.01 -0.12 -16.03
N ASP A 475 -24.19 -1.40 -16.25
CA ASP A 475 -23.35 -2.45 -15.70
C ASP A 475 -22.07 -2.68 -16.54
N PRO A 476 -20.99 -3.20 -15.97
CA PRO A 476 -19.79 -3.54 -16.73
C PRO A 476 -20.07 -4.44 -17.94
N VAL A 477 -20.98 -5.40 -17.78
CA VAL A 477 -21.36 -6.36 -18.83
C VAL A 477 -21.96 -5.71 -20.08
N ASP A 478 -22.56 -4.52 -19.93
CA ASP A 478 -23.15 -3.78 -21.07
C ASP A 478 -22.08 -3.29 -22.06
N TYR A 479 -20.82 -3.18 -21.60
CA TYR A 479 -19.70 -2.73 -22.43
C TYR A 479 -18.88 -3.88 -23.01
N LEU A 480 -19.06 -5.11 -22.50
CA LEU A 480 -18.22 -6.24 -22.90
C LEU A 480 -18.71 -6.86 -24.22
N ALA A 481 -17.77 -7.46 -24.94
CA ALA A 481 -18.09 -8.23 -26.13
C ALA A 481 -18.94 -9.46 -25.78
N ASP A 482 -19.83 -9.85 -26.70
CA ASP A 482 -20.87 -10.87 -26.45
C ASP A 482 -20.30 -12.18 -25.89
N GLN A 483 -19.13 -12.58 -26.34
CA GLN A 483 -18.44 -13.80 -25.89
C GLN A 483 -18.01 -13.78 -24.42
N TYR A 484 -17.99 -12.61 -23.77
CA TYR A 484 -17.60 -12.45 -22.36
C TYR A 484 -18.78 -12.20 -21.44
N LYS A 485 -19.96 -11.85 -21.96
CA LYS A 485 -21.12 -11.44 -21.17
C LYS A 485 -21.54 -12.47 -20.14
N ASP A 486 -21.53 -13.77 -20.50
CA ASP A 486 -21.89 -14.84 -19.56
C ASP A 486 -20.92 -14.97 -18.38
N GLU A 487 -19.62 -14.73 -18.60
CA GLU A 487 -18.60 -14.81 -17.56
C GLU A 487 -18.72 -13.64 -16.55
N TYR A 488 -19.23 -12.50 -16.99
CA TYR A 488 -19.25 -11.26 -16.20
C TYR A 488 -20.66 -10.80 -15.82
N LYS A 489 -21.72 -11.52 -16.16
CA LYS A 489 -23.13 -11.11 -15.97
C LYS A 489 -23.53 -10.77 -14.54
N ASP A 490 -22.88 -11.42 -13.55
CA ASP A 490 -23.17 -11.23 -12.14
C ASP A 490 -22.22 -10.21 -11.47
N LYS A 491 -21.30 -9.61 -12.23
CA LYS A 491 -20.33 -8.66 -11.72
C LYS A 491 -20.82 -7.24 -11.96
N LYS A 492 -20.95 -6.49 -10.87
CA LYS A 492 -21.28 -5.06 -10.90
C LYS A 492 -20.04 -4.19 -10.83
N GLU A 493 -20.18 -2.95 -11.18
CA GLU A 493 -19.12 -1.97 -10.98
C GLU A 493 -19.04 -1.52 -9.53
N PHE A 494 -17.85 -1.07 -9.13
CA PHE A 494 -17.64 -0.39 -7.87
C PHE A 494 -16.61 0.72 -7.97
N ALA A 495 -16.78 1.69 -7.11
CA ALA A 495 -15.76 2.63 -6.70
C ALA A 495 -15.39 2.31 -5.24
N ASP A 496 -14.10 2.27 -4.92
CA ASP A 496 -13.67 1.80 -3.59
C ASP A 496 -13.93 2.85 -2.49
N PHE A 497 -15.22 3.14 -2.27
CA PHE A 497 -15.72 4.13 -1.33
C PHE A 497 -16.91 3.60 -0.56
N ALA A 498 -16.91 3.82 0.75
CA ALA A 498 -18.03 3.54 1.64
C ALA A 498 -18.11 4.53 2.79
N VAL A 499 -19.28 4.60 3.41
CA VAL A 499 -19.54 5.43 4.59
C VAL A 499 -20.07 4.57 5.72
N ILE A 500 -19.42 4.71 6.88
CA ILE A 500 -19.81 4.08 8.14
C ILE A 500 -20.46 5.12 9.03
N GLU A 501 -21.72 4.89 9.43
CA GLU A 501 -22.41 5.60 10.51
C GLU A 501 -21.92 5.05 11.86
N VAL A 502 -21.64 5.93 12.81
CA VAL A 502 -21.38 5.60 14.20
C VAL A 502 -22.34 6.39 15.08
N ASP A 503 -23.26 5.69 15.74
CA ASP A 503 -24.18 6.28 16.69
C ASP A 503 -23.66 6.11 18.11
N PHE A 504 -22.86 7.07 18.56
CA PHE A 504 -22.27 7.06 19.88
C PHE A 504 -23.30 7.16 21.01
N SER A 505 -24.54 7.64 20.74
CA SER A 505 -25.61 7.64 21.74
C SER A 505 -26.02 6.23 22.19
N LYS A 506 -25.69 5.23 21.37
CA LYS A 506 -25.96 3.82 21.66
C LYS A 506 -24.89 3.16 22.52
N VAL A 507 -23.72 3.76 22.69
CA VAL A 507 -22.61 3.18 23.46
C VAL A 507 -22.86 3.38 24.95
N LYS A 508 -22.91 2.29 25.71
CA LYS A 508 -23.06 2.34 27.17
C LYS A 508 -21.72 2.63 27.84
N ASN A 509 -21.75 3.20 29.05
CA ASN A 509 -20.52 3.59 29.78
C ASN A 509 -19.53 2.45 30.01
N ASN A 510 -19.99 1.22 30.16
CA ASN A 510 -19.16 0.04 30.38
C ASN A 510 -18.64 -0.60 29.09
N GLU A 511 -19.04 -0.09 27.90
CA GLU A 511 -18.60 -0.57 26.60
C GLU A 511 -17.40 0.22 26.02
N TRP A 512 -16.99 1.29 26.73
CA TRP A 512 -15.82 2.07 26.36
C TRP A 512 -14.60 1.60 27.13
N SER A 513 -13.47 1.48 26.43
CA SER A 513 -12.16 1.47 27.03
C SER A 513 -11.21 2.37 26.25
N PHE A 514 -10.20 2.85 26.93
CA PHE A 514 -9.25 3.81 26.39
C PHE A 514 -7.84 3.34 26.62
N VAL A 515 -7.01 3.51 25.63
CA VAL A 515 -5.55 3.32 25.73
C VAL A 515 -4.89 4.62 25.32
N SER A 516 -4.19 5.25 26.24
CA SER A 516 -3.30 6.36 25.99
C SER A 516 -2.24 6.39 27.07
N ASN A 517 -1.04 6.71 26.68
CA ASN A 517 0.04 6.99 27.63
C ASN A 517 -0.21 8.33 28.36
N ASN A 518 -0.96 9.25 27.76
CA ASN A 518 -1.37 10.50 28.39
C ASN A 518 -2.70 10.33 29.14
N LYS A 519 -2.64 9.86 30.39
CA LYS A 519 -3.81 9.63 31.25
C LYS A 519 -4.60 10.92 31.58
N ALA A 520 -4.01 12.09 31.43
CA ALA A 520 -4.70 13.37 31.68
C ALA A 520 -5.87 13.61 30.71
N VAL A 521 -5.84 13.02 29.51
CA VAL A 521 -6.92 13.10 28.52
C VAL A 521 -8.22 12.50 29.04
N PHE A 522 -8.15 11.56 30.01
CA PHE A 522 -9.31 10.79 30.48
C PHE A 522 -9.91 11.29 31.79
N ASN A 523 -9.32 12.33 32.40
CA ASN A 523 -9.84 12.86 33.66
C ASN A 523 -11.26 13.41 33.46
N GLY A 524 -12.24 12.72 34.07
CA GLY A 524 -13.65 13.14 34.04
C GLY A 524 -14.46 12.72 32.82
N LEU A 525 -13.93 11.89 31.89
CA LEU A 525 -14.68 11.43 30.72
C LEU A 525 -15.67 10.30 31.01
N ASN A 526 -15.45 9.49 32.05
CA ASN A 526 -16.22 8.25 32.30
C ASN A 526 -17.70 8.47 32.59
N ASN A 527 -18.14 9.69 32.91
CA ASN A 527 -19.52 10.01 33.25
C ASN A 527 -20.18 11.04 32.34
N ASP A 528 -19.47 11.52 31.31
CA ASP A 528 -19.98 12.55 30.38
C ASP A 528 -19.78 12.07 28.92
N GLN A 529 -20.82 11.48 28.37
CA GLN A 529 -20.82 10.93 27.01
C GLN A 529 -20.58 12.02 25.96
N GLN A 530 -21.15 13.21 26.11
CA GLN A 530 -20.94 14.30 25.14
C GLN A 530 -19.49 14.75 25.13
N LYS A 531 -18.89 14.92 26.31
CA LYS A 531 -17.48 15.29 26.45
C LYS A 531 -16.56 14.19 25.89
N LEU A 532 -16.94 12.93 26.04
CA LEU A 532 -16.24 11.80 25.47
C LEU A 532 -16.22 11.86 23.95
N ILE A 533 -17.39 12.06 23.32
CA ILE A 533 -17.52 12.15 21.86
C ILE A 533 -16.77 13.38 21.33
N GLN A 534 -16.90 14.50 22.02
CA GLN A 534 -16.16 15.73 21.72
C GLN A 534 -14.64 15.50 21.76
N THR A 535 -14.16 14.78 22.77
CA THR A 535 -12.75 14.39 22.87
C THR A 535 -12.35 13.45 21.74
N LEU A 536 -13.15 12.41 21.45
CA LEU A 536 -12.89 11.45 20.37
C LEU A 536 -12.77 12.14 19.02
N THR A 537 -13.65 13.07 18.72
CA THR A 537 -13.71 13.78 17.44
C THR A 537 -12.83 15.04 17.41
N ASN A 538 -11.97 15.24 18.39
CA ASN A 538 -11.13 16.45 18.52
C ASN A 538 -11.92 17.75 18.41
N ASP A 539 -13.15 17.75 18.94
CA ASP A 539 -14.05 18.90 18.89
C ASP A 539 -14.39 19.41 17.47
N TYR A 540 -14.38 18.49 16.50
CA TYR A 540 -14.53 18.81 15.08
C TYR A 540 -15.80 19.64 14.76
N ALA A 541 -16.94 19.33 15.39
CA ALA A 541 -18.19 20.02 15.12
C ALA A 541 -18.13 21.53 15.44
N ASN A 542 -17.31 21.92 16.41
CA ASN A 542 -17.11 23.32 16.82
C ASN A 542 -15.99 24.02 16.03
N GLN A 543 -15.10 23.26 15.33
CA GLN A 543 -13.98 23.82 14.57
C GLN A 543 -14.35 24.07 13.10
N LYS A 544 -15.32 24.97 12.84
CA LYS A 544 -15.88 25.22 11.51
C LYS A 544 -14.81 25.52 10.44
N ASP A 545 -13.77 26.26 10.77
CA ASP A 545 -12.71 26.64 9.85
C ASP A 545 -11.86 25.47 9.39
N LYS A 546 -11.77 24.40 10.20
CA LYS A 546 -11.01 23.19 9.91
C LYS A 546 -11.85 22.07 9.27
N GLN A 547 -13.16 22.24 9.17
CA GLN A 547 -14.00 21.21 8.57
C GLN A 547 -13.62 20.95 7.12
N ILE A 548 -13.77 19.71 6.70
CA ILE A 548 -13.53 19.30 5.32
C ILE A 548 -14.53 19.99 4.38
N LYS A 549 -14.06 20.19 3.16
CA LYS A 549 -14.85 20.65 2.02
C LYS A 549 -14.68 19.66 0.88
N PHE A 550 -15.43 19.82 -0.20
CA PHE A 550 -15.28 19.01 -1.41
C PHE A 550 -15.01 19.91 -2.61
N ILE A 551 -14.20 19.40 -3.55
CA ILE A 551 -14.03 20.05 -4.84
C ILE A 551 -15.31 19.92 -5.67
N ASN A 552 -15.56 20.89 -6.55
CA ASN A 552 -16.68 20.89 -7.50
C ASN A 552 -16.24 20.66 -8.97
N TYR A 553 -15.01 20.26 -9.17
CA TYR A 553 -14.40 19.93 -10.46
C TYR A 553 -13.62 18.61 -10.33
N ASP A 554 -13.05 18.13 -11.40
CA ASP A 554 -12.04 17.07 -11.41
C ASP A 554 -10.78 17.52 -12.17
N TYR A 555 -9.68 16.80 -11.94
CA TYR A 555 -8.41 17.17 -12.54
C TYR A 555 -8.22 16.66 -13.97
N LEU A 556 -9.09 15.81 -14.49
CA LEU A 556 -9.06 15.43 -15.90
C LEU A 556 -9.58 16.56 -16.80
N SER A 557 -10.75 17.13 -16.44
CA SER A 557 -11.38 18.20 -17.23
C SER A 557 -10.67 19.56 -17.12
N ASN A 558 -9.89 19.76 -16.04
CA ASN A 558 -9.14 21.00 -15.79
C ASN A 558 -7.62 20.78 -15.67
N PHE A 559 -7.09 19.77 -16.35
CA PHE A 559 -5.71 19.34 -16.16
C PHE A 559 -4.68 20.45 -16.38
N GLU A 560 -4.85 21.24 -17.42
CA GLU A 560 -3.91 22.33 -17.77
C GLU A 560 -3.79 23.39 -16.67
N ASN A 561 -4.88 23.64 -15.94
CA ASN A 561 -4.90 24.58 -14.83
C ASN A 561 -4.27 24.01 -13.55
N HIS A 562 -4.10 22.69 -13.47
CA HIS A 562 -3.60 21.99 -12.30
C HIS A 562 -2.31 21.19 -12.56
N SER A 563 -1.78 21.25 -13.77
CA SER A 563 -0.53 20.59 -14.14
C SER A 563 0.65 21.26 -13.44
N ALA A 564 1.24 20.55 -12.49
CA ALA A 564 2.41 21.05 -11.77
C ALA A 564 3.66 21.02 -12.65
N PRO A 565 4.52 22.05 -12.59
CA PRO A 565 5.78 22.06 -13.30
C PRO A 565 6.72 20.92 -12.89
N LEU A 566 7.57 20.50 -13.79
CA LEU A 566 8.57 19.45 -13.52
C LEU A 566 9.73 19.94 -12.67
N LEU A 567 10.24 21.13 -12.98
CA LEU A 567 11.40 21.68 -12.34
C LEU A 567 11.03 22.30 -10.98
N LYS A 568 11.90 22.08 -10.00
CA LYS A 568 11.73 22.57 -8.63
C LYS A 568 11.55 24.09 -8.53
N PRO A 569 12.36 24.96 -9.19
CA PRO A 569 12.19 26.40 -9.16
C PRO A 569 10.85 26.89 -9.71
N ASP A 570 10.32 26.19 -10.71
CA ASP A 570 9.01 26.51 -11.29
C ASP A 570 7.88 26.05 -10.39
N PHE A 571 8.05 24.89 -9.72
CA PHE A 571 7.12 24.40 -8.73
C PHE A 571 7.02 25.31 -7.50
N GLU A 572 8.09 25.94 -7.09
CA GLU A 572 8.08 26.92 -5.99
C GLU A 572 7.22 28.16 -6.29
N LYS A 573 7.02 28.48 -7.58
CA LYS A 573 6.16 29.55 -8.07
C LYS A 573 4.75 29.08 -8.43
N TYR A 574 4.53 27.76 -8.41
CA TYR A 574 3.27 27.15 -8.79
C TYR A 574 2.18 27.52 -7.79
N THR A 575 1.05 28.02 -8.29
CA THR A 575 -0.11 28.48 -7.50
C THR A 575 -1.31 27.53 -7.62
N GLY A 576 -1.18 26.44 -8.41
CA GLY A 576 -2.21 25.43 -8.54
C GLY A 576 -2.34 24.54 -7.31
N ASP A 577 -3.18 23.53 -7.42
CA ASP A 577 -3.44 22.63 -6.30
C ASP A 577 -2.24 21.73 -5.98
N GLN A 578 -2.01 21.57 -4.69
CA GLN A 578 -1.03 20.66 -4.11
C GLN A 578 -1.78 19.60 -3.29
N PHE A 579 -1.22 18.42 -3.20
CA PHE A 579 -1.92 17.26 -2.66
C PHE A 579 -1.34 16.79 -1.35
N TYR A 580 -2.21 16.45 -0.41
CA TYR A 580 -1.87 15.99 0.93
C TYR A 580 -2.60 14.67 1.18
N LEU A 581 -1.87 13.64 1.58
CA LEU A 581 -2.37 12.34 2.01
C LEU A 581 -1.81 12.01 3.39
N LEU A 582 -2.66 11.42 4.24
CA LEU A 582 -2.27 10.92 5.55
C LEU A 582 -3.06 9.66 5.87
N GLY A 583 -2.40 8.63 6.34
CA GLY A 583 -3.02 7.36 6.72
C GLY A 583 -2.23 6.56 7.73
N TYR A 584 -2.78 5.40 8.10
CA TYR A 584 -2.29 4.56 9.18
C TYR A 584 -1.94 3.15 8.69
N PRO A 585 -0.81 2.97 7.97
CA PRO A 585 -0.34 1.65 7.58
C PRO A 585 0.21 0.86 8.74
N LEU A 586 0.30 -0.48 8.58
CA LEU A 586 1.17 -1.31 9.40
C LEU A 586 2.63 -0.84 9.27
N ALA A 587 3.37 -0.93 10.36
CA ALA A 587 4.76 -0.47 10.44
C ALA A 587 5.78 -1.40 9.76
N ILE A 588 5.33 -2.42 9.01
CA ILE A 588 6.19 -3.42 8.36
C ILE A 588 7.24 -2.79 7.44
N GLU A 589 6.84 -1.75 6.69
CA GLU A 589 7.74 -1.03 5.78
C GLU A 589 8.27 0.27 6.39
N ASP A 590 8.10 0.48 7.70
CA ASP A 590 8.65 1.63 8.38
C ASP A 590 10.17 1.46 8.53
N PHE A 591 10.89 1.89 7.50
CA PHE A 591 12.35 1.74 7.37
C PHE A 591 13.16 2.47 8.45
N TYR A 592 12.53 3.32 9.26
CA TYR A 592 13.23 3.97 10.39
C TYR A 592 13.56 2.99 11.52
N PHE A 593 12.89 1.85 11.58
CA PHE A 593 13.19 0.81 12.55
C PHE A 593 14.31 -0.12 12.12
N SER A 594 14.54 -0.26 10.83
CA SER A 594 15.55 -1.20 10.29
C SER A 594 16.98 -0.83 10.67
N GLN A 595 17.24 0.40 11.11
CA GLN A 595 18.58 0.90 11.41
C GLN A 595 19.00 0.76 12.88
N TYR A 596 18.06 0.56 13.81
CA TYR A 596 18.30 0.72 15.25
C TYR A 596 17.88 -0.46 16.12
N ASP A 597 17.11 -1.40 15.60
CA ASP A 597 16.49 -2.44 16.40
C ASP A 597 16.92 -3.84 15.99
N THR A 598 17.05 -4.70 17.00
CA THR A 598 17.25 -6.13 16.76
C THR A 598 16.05 -6.72 16.02
N GLU A 599 16.22 -7.79 15.28
CA GLU A 599 15.18 -8.50 14.54
C GLU A 599 13.97 -8.87 15.44
N LYS A 600 14.22 -9.14 16.73
CA LYS A 600 13.17 -9.37 17.72
C LYS A 600 12.28 -8.14 17.95
N VAL A 601 12.87 -6.95 18.02
CA VAL A 601 12.15 -5.68 18.20
C VAL A 601 11.43 -5.32 16.91
N GLN A 602 12.04 -5.52 15.75
CA GLN A 602 11.37 -5.37 14.46
C GLN A 602 10.16 -6.29 14.32
N GLY A 603 10.24 -7.54 14.79
CA GLY A 603 9.11 -8.47 14.83
C GLY A 603 7.93 -7.95 15.66
N LEU A 604 8.19 -7.30 16.79
CA LEU A 604 7.15 -6.66 17.60
C LEU A 604 6.48 -5.49 16.88
N TYR A 605 7.24 -4.68 16.15
CA TYR A 605 6.72 -3.50 15.46
C TYR A 605 5.94 -3.84 14.18
N ARG A 606 6.16 -5.00 13.57
CA ARG A 606 5.40 -5.45 12.38
C ARG A 606 3.89 -5.51 12.59
N HIS A 607 3.44 -5.64 13.84
CA HIS A 607 2.02 -5.68 14.19
C HIS A 607 1.47 -4.32 14.64
N SER A 608 2.32 -3.32 14.74
CA SER A 608 1.97 -1.97 15.18
C SER A 608 1.60 -1.07 14.01
N THR A 609 0.95 0.02 14.31
CA THR A 609 0.46 0.99 13.34
C THR A 609 1.38 2.20 13.28
N SER A 610 1.78 2.60 12.08
CA SER A 610 2.52 3.81 11.79
C SER A 610 1.59 4.90 11.25
N LEU A 611 2.01 6.16 11.32
CA LEU A 611 1.37 7.27 10.63
C LEU A 611 2.23 7.64 9.41
N TRP A 612 1.64 7.72 8.23
CA TRP A 612 2.35 8.07 7.00
C TRP A 612 1.69 9.24 6.27
N THR A 613 2.54 10.09 5.66
CA THR A 613 2.13 11.18 4.77
C THR A 613 2.82 11.03 3.42
N ASN A 614 2.33 11.73 2.39
CA ASN A 614 2.97 11.79 1.08
C ASN A 614 4.07 12.85 1.00
N ALA A 615 4.60 13.28 2.13
CA ALA A 615 5.75 14.14 2.17
C ALA A 615 7.03 13.36 1.85
N LYS A 616 8.09 14.07 1.50
CA LYS A 616 9.35 13.45 1.17
C LYS A 616 10.09 12.94 2.41
N TYR A 617 10.55 11.70 2.37
CA TYR A 617 11.22 11.06 3.49
C TYR A 617 12.54 11.76 3.90
N GLU A 618 13.20 12.46 2.96
CA GLU A 618 14.43 13.20 3.23
C GLU A 618 14.29 14.20 4.37
N PHE A 619 13.08 14.71 4.60
CA PHE A 619 12.79 15.60 5.71
C PHE A 619 12.82 14.94 7.09
N PHE A 620 12.80 13.61 7.16
CA PHE A 620 13.00 12.93 8.43
C PHE A 620 14.42 13.05 8.98
N LYS A 621 15.41 13.07 8.08
CA LYS A 621 16.84 13.21 8.47
C LYS A 621 17.27 14.66 8.65
N GLN A 622 16.50 15.60 8.14
CA GLN A 622 16.80 17.02 8.19
C GLN A 622 15.63 17.84 8.80
N PRO A 623 15.08 17.43 9.96
CA PRO A 623 13.90 18.09 10.49
C PRO A 623 14.21 19.48 11.09
N SER A 624 15.46 19.80 11.38
CA SER A 624 15.75 21.01 12.16
C SER A 624 16.32 22.11 11.29
N VAL A 625 15.62 23.22 11.35
CA VAL A 625 16.11 24.56 11.02
C VAL A 625 17.38 24.90 11.82
N ASP A 626 17.67 24.08 12.85
CA ASP A 626 18.72 24.33 13.84
C ASP A 626 19.98 23.47 13.66
N GLU A 627 20.13 22.77 12.53
CA GLU A 627 21.30 21.92 12.29
C GLU A 627 22.57 22.76 12.16
N VAL A 628 23.55 22.45 12.99
CA VAL A 628 24.82 23.18 13.03
C VAL A 628 25.59 22.96 11.73
N GLY A 629 26.00 24.04 11.06
CA GLY A 629 26.79 23.98 9.82
C GLY A 629 25.96 24.08 8.50
N VAL A 630 24.65 24.17 8.59
CA VAL A 630 23.78 24.43 7.42
C VAL A 630 23.60 25.94 7.25
N SER A 631 23.75 26.47 6.04
CA SER A 631 23.54 27.89 5.76
C SER A 631 22.08 28.31 5.99
N GLU A 632 21.85 29.54 6.42
CA GLU A 632 20.50 30.10 6.61
C GLU A 632 19.66 30.08 5.33
N GLU A 633 20.29 30.24 4.17
CA GLU A 633 19.63 30.13 2.87
C GLU A 633 19.10 28.70 2.64
N THR A 634 19.90 27.67 2.96
CA THR A 634 19.49 26.26 2.85
C THR A 634 18.37 25.94 3.84
N LYS A 635 18.44 26.44 5.07
CA LYS A 635 17.38 26.28 6.07
C LYS A 635 16.07 26.90 5.60
N ALA A 636 16.10 28.16 5.14
CA ALA A 636 14.92 28.84 4.62
C ALA A 636 14.30 28.13 3.42
N LYS A 637 15.14 27.58 2.53
CA LYS A 637 14.70 26.79 1.39
C LYS A 637 14.03 25.49 1.83
N ASN A 638 14.65 24.74 2.74
CA ASN A 638 14.07 23.50 3.27
C ASN A 638 12.74 23.76 3.97
N GLN A 639 12.68 24.81 4.79
CA GLN A 639 11.44 25.21 5.48
C GLN A 639 10.32 25.54 4.49
N LYS A 640 10.61 26.25 3.40
CA LYS A 640 9.64 26.54 2.35
C LYS A 640 9.17 25.26 1.65
N GLU A 641 10.07 24.31 1.39
CA GLU A 641 9.71 23.03 0.78
C GLU A 641 8.83 22.17 1.69
N MET A 642 9.10 22.17 3.00
CA MET A 642 8.30 21.45 3.99
C MET A 642 6.85 21.98 4.07
N GLN A 643 6.61 23.24 3.67
CA GLN A 643 5.25 23.80 3.60
C GLN A 643 4.48 23.37 2.35
N GLN A 644 5.14 22.78 1.35
CA GLN A 644 4.49 22.37 0.12
C GLN A 644 3.84 20.98 0.27
N GLY A 645 2.75 20.77 -0.47
CA GLY A 645 2.16 19.46 -0.69
C GLY A 645 2.82 18.71 -1.85
N GLY A 646 2.36 17.48 -2.06
CA GLY A 646 2.77 16.65 -3.19
C GLY A 646 2.10 17.04 -4.50
N ARG A 647 2.36 16.27 -5.53
CA ARG A 647 1.84 16.43 -6.90
C ARG A 647 1.52 15.06 -7.50
N PHE A 648 1.03 15.04 -8.72
CA PHE A 648 0.79 13.81 -9.46
C PHE A 648 2.09 13.08 -9.81
N SER A 649 2.01 11.75 -9.84
CA SER A 649 3.07 10.86 -10.28
C SER A 649 3.20 10.88 -11.80
N TYR A 650 4.42 10.71 -12.28
CA TYR A 650 4.73 10.53 -13.69
C TYR A 650 4.69 9.06 -14.14
N GLN A 651 4.20 8.15 -13.28
CA GLN A 651 4.07 6.73 -13.60
C GLN A 651 3.23 6.52 -14.88
N ILE A 652 3.74 5.66 -15.78
CA ILE A 652 3.12 5.37 -17.08
C ILE A 652 2.16 4.18 -17.02
N GLY A 653 2.41 3.19 -16.15
CA GLY A 653 1.74 1.89 -16.18
C GLY A 653 0.22 1.94 -16.11
N TYR A 654 -0.33 2.86 -15.32
CA TYR A 654 -1.77 3.05 -15.14
C TYR A 654 -2.28 4.36 -15.75
N ARG A 655 -1.42 5.12 -16.42
CA ARG A 655 -1.77 6.41 -17.01
C ARG A 655 -2.65 6.21 -18.25
N SER A 656 -3.91 6.64 -18.19
CA SER A 656 -4.83 6.54 -19.33
C SER A 656 -4.54 7.59 -20.40
N PHE A 657 -4.28 8.84 -19.98
CA PHE A 657 -3.96 9.96 -20.87
C PHE A 657 -2.45 10.23 -20.81
N LEU A 658 -1.74 10.01 -21.93
CA LEU A 658 -0.28 10.08 -21.94
C LEU A 658 0.28 11.44 -21.52
N ASN A 659 -0.34 12.51 -21.99
CA ASN A 659 0.08 13.89 -21.69
C ASN A 659 -0.50 14.45 -20.37
N LYS A 660 -1.28 13.64 -19.63
CA LYS A 660 -1.87 14.00 -18.33
C LYS A 660 -1.36 13.07 -17.21
N PRO A 661 -0.10 13.28 -16.74
CA PRO A 661 0.44 12.49 -15.63
C PRO A 661 -0.46 12.44 -14.41
N GLY A 662 -0.61 11.26 -13.84
CA GLY A 662 -1.43 11.07 -12.64
C GLY A 662 -2.91 10.86 -12.86
N ILE A 663 -3.36 10.81 -14.12
CA ILE A 663 -4.78 10.56 -14.46
C ILE A 663 -4.96 9.14 -15.00
N SER A 664 -5.93 8.41 -14.44
CA SER A 664 -6.27 7.05 -14.81
C SER A 664 -7.77 6.83 -14.90
N ASP A 665 -8.21 5.98 -15.82
CA ASP A 665 -9.56 5.42 -15.88
C ASP A 665 -9.49 3.99 -15.32
N ALA A 666 -10.19 3.74 -14.24
CA ALA A 666 -10.13 2.47 -13.52
C ALA A 666 -10.57 1.29 -14.40
N PHE A 667 -11.66 1.41 -15.12
CA PHE A 667 -12.16 0.31 -15.95
C PHE A 667 -11.21 -0.04 -17.10
N LEU A 668 -10.58 0.97 -17.67
CA LEU A 668 -9.62 0.75 -18.75
C LEU A 668 -8.26 0.25 -18.25
N ALA A 669 -7.69 0.88 -17.23
CA ALA A 669 -6.29 0.68 -16.84
C ALA A 669 -6.10 -0.21 -15.60
N SER A 670 -7.11 -0.36 -14.75
CA SER A 670 -7.01 -1.10 -13.47
C SER A 670 -8.36 -1.68 -13.01
N PRO A 671 -8.99 -2.56 -13.81
CA PRO A 671 -10.32 -3.12 -13.50
C PRO A 671 -10.32 -4.05 -12.27
N TYR A 672 -9.14 -4.42 -11.80
CA TYR A 672 -8.93 -5.31 -10.66
C TYR A 672 -8.53 -4.54 -9.40
N ASN A 673 -8.80 -5.12 -8.24
CA ASN A 673 -8.18 -4.73 -6.99
C ASN A 673 -6.98 -5.67 -6.73
N GLY A 674 -5.78 -5.19 -7.04
CA GLY A 674 -4.60 -6.04 -7.16
C GLY A 674 -4.68 -6.91 -8.43
N ASN A 675 -4.56 -8.24 -8.29
CA ASN A 675 -4.63 -9.21 -9.40
C ASN A 675 -5.94 -9.98 -9.48
N LYS A 676 -6.95 -9.60 -8.68
CA LYS A 676 -8.30 -10.22 -8.68
C LYS A 676 -9.37 -9.14 -8.66
N PHE A 677 -10.58 -9.48 -9.08
CA PHE A 677 -11.73 -8.62 -8.85
C PHE A 677 -11.95 -8.41 -7.35
N MET A 678 -12.42 -7.21 -6.98
CA MET A 678 -12.83 -6.94 -5.61
C MET A 678 -13.90 -7.96 -5.21
N LYS A 679 -13.71 -8.60 -4.05
CA LYS A 679 -14.63 -9.57 -3.51
C LYS A 679 -15.03 -9.17 -2.10
N THR A 680 -16.33 -9.03 -1.86
CA THR A 680 -16.91 -8.73 -0.57
C THR A 680 -17.07 -9.99 0.30
N HIS A 681 -17.31 -9.81 1.60
CA HIS A 681 -17.48 -10.91 2.56
C HIS A 681 -18.67 -11.83 2.19
N ASP A 682 -19.71 -11.32 1.51
CA ASP A 682 -20.85 -12.07 0.97
C ASP A 682 -20.55 -12.73 -0.41
N ASN A 683 -19.28 -12.78 -0.78
CA ASN A 683 -18.77 -13.41 -2.01
C ASN A 683 -19.18 -12.77 -3.34
N LYS A 684 -19.71 -11.55 -3.34
CA LYS A 684 -19.96 -10.80 -4.58
C LYS A 684 -18.66 -10.25 -5.15
N GLU A 685 -18.51 -10.29 -6.46
CA GLU A 685 -17.36 -9.77 -7.19
C GLU A 685 -17.74 -8.49 -7.93
N PHE A 686 -16.78 -7.54 -7.94
CA PHE A 686 -16.97 -6.21 -8.53
C PHE A 686 -15.80 -5.84 -9.41
N ILE A 687 -16.08 -5.06 -10.46
CA ILE A 687 -15.10 -4.51 -11.40
C ILE A 687 -14.89 -3.03 -11.07
N SER A 688 -13.64 -2.60 -10.99
CA SER A 688 -13.30 -1.21 -10.66
C SER A 688 -13.70 -0.25 -11.78
N PHE A 689 -14.36 0.85 -11.43
CA PHE A 689 -14.84 1.90 -12.32
C PHE A 689 -14.55 3.28 -11.76
N GLY A 690 -14.45 4.25 -12.65
CA GLY A 690 -14.36 5.66 -12.33
C GLY A 690 -12.97 6.27 -12.57
N LEU A 691 -12.93 7.58 -12.37
CA LEU A 691 -11.72 8.36 -12.47
C LEU A 691 -10.78 8.07 -11.28
N GLN A 692 -9.50 7.92 -11.54
CA GLN A 692 -8.47 7.73 -10.53
C GLN A 692 -7.34 8.72 -10.68
N TYR A 693 -6.67 9.00 -9.56
CA TYR A 693 -5.47 9.82 -9.49
C TYR A 693 -4.29 9.01 -8.98
N MET A 694 -3.10 9.35 -9.43
CA MET A 694 -1.85 8.77 -8.94
C MET A 694 -1.05 9.85 -8.22
N PRO A 695 -1.14 9.97 -6.89
CA PRO A 695 -0.30 10.89 -6.13
C PRO A 695 1.14 10.36 -6.10
N ARG A 696 2.11 11.28 -6.17
CA ARG A 696 3.52 10.97 -5.96
C ARG A 696 3.81 10.84 -4.46
N ASP A 697 4.84 10.06 -4.14
CA ASP A 697 5.37 9.92 -2.78
C ASP A 697 4.35 9.35 -1.78
N TYR A 698 3.50 8.40 -2.22
CA TYR A 698 2.57 7.71 -1.32
C TYR A 698 2.37 6.26 -1.73
N GLU A 699 3.21 5.39 -1.16
CA GLU A 699 3.19 3.94 -1.37
C GLU A 699 3.28 3.18 -0.02
N PRO A 700 2.45 3.52 0.98
CA PRO A 700 2.49 2.88 2.28
C PRO A 700 2.01 1.42 2.24
N TYR A 701 2.32 0.65 3.28
CA TYR A 701 1.84 -0.71 3.47
C TYR A 701 0.33 -0.76 3.76
N GLY A 702 -0.25 -1.97 3.80
CA GLY A 702 -1.67 -2.21 4.13
C GLY A 702 -2.09 -1.54 5.45
N GLY A 703 -3.32 -1.06 5.52
CA GLY A 703 -3.86 -0.24 6.59
C GLY A 703 -4.00 1.25 6.25
N ALA A 704 -3.23 1.76 5.29
CA ALA A 704 -3.42 3.12 4.77
C ALA A 704 -4.65 3.28 3.86
N SER A 705 -5.24 2.18 3.42
CA SER A 705 -6.50 2.19 2.64
C SER A 705 -7.57 3.00 3.35
N GLY A 706 -8.25 3.91 2.61
CA GLY A 706 -9.20 4.87 3.14
C GLY A 706 -8.61 6.26 3.43
N SER A 707 -7.30 6.47 3.31
CA SER A 707 -6.69 7.79 3.45
C SER A 707 -7.32 8.79 2.49
N SER A 708 -7.74 9.95 2.98
CA SER A 708 -8.22 11.03 2.10
C SER A 708 -7.06 11.70 1.38
N MET A 709 -7.27 12.02 0.10
CA MET A 709 -6.45 12.96 -0.65
C MET A 709 -7.12 14.33 -0.60
N ARG A 710 -6.40 15.35 -0.15
CA ARG A 710 -6.91 16.73 0.01
C ARG A 710 -6.00 17.73 -0.66
N ASN A 711 -6.54 18.89 -0.99
CA ASN A 711 -5.72 20.03 -1.41
C ASN A 711 -5.38 20.96 -0.22
N GLN A 712 -4.64 22.04 -0.49
CA GLN A 712 -4.23 23.04 0.53
C GLN A 712 -5.39 23.80 1.17
N ARG A 713 -6.62 23.69 0.65
CA ARG A 713 -7.84 24.33 1.20
C ARG A 713 -8.67 23.36 2.04
N ASN A 714 -8.10 22.21 2.39
CA ASN A 714 -8.78 21.10 3.08
C ASN A 714 -10.00 20.56 2.29
N GLU A 715 -9.97 20.66 0.96
CA GLU A 715 -10.97 20.09 0.07
C GLU A 715 -10.61 18.65 -0.28
N VAL A 716 -11.52 17.72 -0.01
CA VAL A 716 -11.33 16.30 -0.32
C VAL A 716 -11.53 16.06 -1.81
N ILE A 717 -10.57 15.35 -2.40
CA ILE A 717 -10.47 15.04 -3.82
C ILE A 717 -10.84 13.57 -4.06
N GLY A 718 -10.34 12.69 -3.21
CA GLY A 718 -10.48 11.25 -3.38
C GLY A 718 -9.98 10.45 -2.18
N LEU A 719 -10.00 9.12 -2.34
CA LEU A 719 -9.52 8.15 -1.34
C LEU A 719 -8.46 7.26 -1.94
N TYR A 720 -7.35 7.13 -1.22
CA TYR A 720 -6.32 6.15 -1.50
C TYR A 720 -6.84 4.73 -1.23
N HIS A 721 -6.65 3.81 -2.17
CA HIS A 721 -7.18 2.45 -2.04
C HIS A 721 -6.16 1.34 -2.32
N THR A 722 -5.11 1.60 -3.10
CA THR A 722 -4.08 0.61 -3.41
C THR A 722 -2.74 1.24 -3.73
N LYS A 723 -1.66 0.54 -3.47
CA LYS A 723 -0.31 0.93 -3.89
C LYS A 723 0.03 0.33 -5.25
N THR A 724 0.84 1.02 -6.02
CA THR A 724 1.51 0.46 -7.18
C THR A 724 2.95 0.16 -6.75
N GLN A 725 3.25 -1.11 -6.57
CA GLN A 725 4.48 -1.57 -5.90
C GLN A 725 5.76 -1.04 -6.58
N ASN A 726 6.71 -0.56 -5.78
CA ASN A 726 8.01 -0.03 -6.21
C ASN A 726 7.95 1.17 -7.19
N THR A 727 6.88 1.94 -7.16
CA THR A 727 6.68 3.08 -8.06
C THR A 727 6.60 4.42 -7.35
N SER A 728 6.74 4.45 -6.03
CA SER A 728 6.55 5.64 -5.18
C SER A 728 5.19 6.31 -5.37
N THR A 729 4.18 5.53 -5.75
CA THR A 729 2.83 6.03 -5.98
C THR A 729 1.78 4.96 -5.62
N GLY A 730 0.54 5.39 -5.56
CA GLY A 730 -0.62 4.52 -5.43
C GLY A 730 -1.78 5.06 -6.26
N LEU A 731 -2.93 4.44 -6.12
CA LEU A 731 -4.15 4.83 -6.79
C LEU A 731 -5.12 5.44 -5.76
N VAL A 732 -5.67 6.59 -6.14
CA VAL A 732 -6.69 7.33 -5.39
C VAL A 732 -7.95 7.38 -6.23
N LEU A 733 -9.03 6.84 -5.74
CA LEU A 733 -10.35 6.98 -6.35
C LEU A 733 -10.78 8.45 -6.28
N ALA A 734 -11.18 9.04 -7.40
CA ALA A 734 -11.82 10.36 -7.43
C ALA A 734 -13.27 10.28 -6.93
N LEU A 735 -13.64 11.12 -5.97
CA LEU A 735 -15.03 11.19 -5.51
C LEU A 735 -15.98 11.83 -6.52
N ARG A 736 -15.42 12.54 -7.50
CA ARG A 736 -16.16 13.24 -8.55
C ARG A 736 -15.46 13.08 -9.89
N SER A 737 -16.25 12.88 -10.95
CA SER A 737 -15.82 12.82 -12.34
C SER A 737 -16.81 13.58 -13.22
N SER A 738 -16.31 14.45 -14.09
CA SER A 738 -17.12 15.12 -15.13
C SER A 738 -17.41 14.22 -16.32
N GLY A 739 -16.81 13.01 -16.33
CA GLY A 739 -16.86 12.10 -17.46
C GLY A 739 -15.85 12.46 -18.55
N PHE A 740 -15.67 11.54 -19.51
CA PHE A 740 -14.88 11.79 -20.71
C PHE A 740 -15.45 10.98 -21.89
N ASP A 741 -15.71 11.66 -22.99
CA ASP A 741 -16.22 11.03 -24.21
C ASP A 741 -15.05 10.53 -25.06
N TYR A 742 -14.89 9.22 -25.16
CA TYR A 742 -13.87 8.56 -26.00
C TYR A 742 -14.21 8.52 -27.49
N LYS A 743 -15.29 9.16 -27.92
CA LYS A 743 -15.70 9.28 -29.33
C LYS A 743 -15.88 7.91 -30.02
N GLY A 744 -16.37 6.93 -29.28
CA GLY A 744 -16.58 5.57 -29.80
C GLY A 744 -15.34 4.69 -29.86
N LEU A 745 -14.17 5.17 -29.44
CA LEU A 745 -12.92 4.41 -29.44
C LEU A 745 -13.04 3.09 -28.66
N TYR A 746 -13.78 3.12 -27.55
CA TYR A 746 -14.11 1.95 -26.71
C TYR A 746 -15.59 1.53 -26.85
N GLY A 747 -16.16 1.67 -28.07
CA GLY A 747 -17.57 1.36 -28.35
C GLY A 747 -18.50 2.27 -27.58
N SER A 748 -19.43 1.70 -26.82
CA SER A 748 -20.39 2.48 -26.00
C SER A 748 -19.83 2.95 -24.68
N TYR A 749 -18.62 2.56 -24.31
CA TYR A 749 -17.99 2.99 -23.07
C TYR A 749 -17.44 4.41 -23.15
N ASN A 750 -17.77 5.20 -22.18
CA ASN A 750 -17.19 6.50 -21.87
C ASN A 750 -16.92 6.54 -20.37
N LEU A 751 -15.90 7.30 -19.94
CA LEU A 751 -15.69 7.54 -18.52
C LEU A 751 -16.95 8.19 -17.93
N PRO A 752 -17.58 7.61 -16.90
CA PRO A 752 -18.88 8.10 -16.41
C PRO A 752 -18.75 9.44 -15.67
N GLN A 753 -19.84 10.22 -15.76
CA GLN A 753 -20.02 11.41 -14.95
C GLN A 753 -20.73 11.04 -13.65
N TYR A 754 -20.07 11.26 -12.51
CA TYR A 754 -20.62 10.96 -11.19
C TYR A 754 -20.08 11.90 -10.10
N ASP A 755 -20.81 11.94 -8.98
CA ASP A 755 -20.40 12.57 -7.72
C ASP A 755 -20.87 11.68 -6.55
N LEU A 756 -19.94 10.96 -5.91
CA LEU A 756 -20.26 9.97 -4.88
C LEU A 756 -20.80 10.60 -3.58
N ILE A 757 -20.59 11.91 -3.38
CA ILE A 757 -21.10 12.66 -2.22
C ILE A 757 -22.48 13.24 -2.51
N TYR A 758 -22.59 14.08 -3.54
CA TYR A 758 -23.80 14.87 -3.80
C TYR A 758 -24.79 14.21 -4.78
N GLY A 759 -24.37 13.19 -5.55
CA GLY A 759 -25.25 12.43 -6.43
C GLY A 759 -25.82 13.25 -7.58
N THR A 760 -25.01 14.11 -8.20
CA THR A 760 -25.46 15.03 -9.26
C THR A 760 -25.07 14.57 -10.66
N GLY A 761 -24.31 13.47 -10.81
CA GLY A 761 -23.87 12.92 -12.09
C GLY A 761 -25.02 12.35 -12.93
N LYS A 762 -24.95 12.50 -14.25
CA LYS A 762 -25.97 11.97 -15.18
C LYS A 762 -25.91 10.45 -15.35
N ASP A 763 -24.72 9.85 -15.15
CA ASP A 763 -24.51 8.41 -15.34
C ASP A 763 -24.65 7.61 -14.03
N GLN A 764 -25.05 8.27 -12.95
CA GLN A 764 -25.08 7.75 -11.59
C GLN A 764 -26.50 7.51 -11.09
N LYS A 765 -26.71 6.41 -10.36
CA LYS A 765 -28.00 6.09 -9.69
C LYS A 765 -27.94 6.17 -8.16
N THR A 766 -26.76 6.03 -7.52
CA THR A 766 -26.63 6.10 -6.06
C THR A 766 -25.47 6.99 -5.62
N SER A 767 -25.60 7.60 -4.42
CA SER A 767 -24.59 8.43 -3.76
C SER A 767 -24.79 8.43 -2.26
N TYR A 768 -23.85 8.98 -1.49
CA TYR A 768 -23.99 9.18 -0.05
C TYR A 768 -25.24 10.02 0.29
N ARG A 769 -25.48 11.14 -0.42
CA ARG A 769 -26.70 11.95 -0.24
C ARG A 769 -27.96 11.12 -0.40
N GLN A 770 -28.07 10.33 -1.48
CA GLN A 770 -29.25 9.50 -1.74
C GLN A 770 -29.43 8.39 -0.70
N ALA A 771 -28.31 7.84 -0.20
CA ALA A 771 -28.35 6.87 0.90
C ALA A 771 -28.92 7.51 2.19
N LEU A 772 -28.56 8.78 2.49
CA LEU A 772 -29.14 9.51 3.62
C LEU A 772 -30.62 9.85 3.37
N GLU A 773 -30.98 10.23 2.14
CA GLU A 773 -32.37 10.50 1.75
C GLU A 773 -33.27 9.27 2.01
N GLU A 774 -32.80 8.07 1.64
CA GLU A 774 -33.52 6.82 1.93
C GLU A 774 -33.48 6.45 3.42
N LEU A 775 -32.35 6.64 4.10
CA LEU A 775 -32.21 6.34 5.53
C LEU A 775 -33.19 7.16 6.40
N TYR A 776 -33.40 8.42 6.03
CA TYR A 776 -34.20 9.37 6.80
C TYR A 776 -35.57 9.70 6.18
N LYS A 777 -36.01 8.97 5.14
CA LYS A 777 -37.27 9.24 4.42
C LYS A 777 -38.50 9.32 5.30
N ASN A 778 -38.51 8.63 6.44
CA ASN A 778 -39.62 8.60 7.41
C ASN A 778 -39.36 9.47 8.66
N GLN A 779 -38.31 10.28 8.67
CA GLN A 779 -37.94 11.15 9.76
C GLN A 779 -37.92 12.60 9.28
N ASN A 780 -38.76 13.43 9.89
CA ASN A 780 -38.79 14.86 9.59
C ASN A 780 -37.63 15.55 10.34
N ASN A 781 -37.10 16.62 9.73
CA ASN A 781 -36.14 17.55 10.34
C ASN A 781 -34.73 16.95 10.63
N VAL A 782 -34.37 15.84 10.01
CA VAL A 782 -32.98 15.39 10.09
C VAL A 782 -32.12 16.13 9.08
N HIS A 783 -31.08 16.79 9.57
CA HIS A 783 -30.10 17.52 8.78
C HIS A 783 -28.67 17.06 9.17
N THR A 784 -27.76 17.14 8.23
CA THR A 784 -26.34 16.92 8.53
C THR A 784 -25.51 18.17 8.23
N ASN A 785 -24.26 18.17 8.66
CA ASN A 785 -23.37 19.30 8.38
C ASN A 785 -23.17 19.54 6.87
N LEU A 786 -23.10 18.46 6.06
CA LEU A 786 -22.98 18.57 4.60
C LEU A 786 -24.31 18.90 3.93
N PHE A 787 -25.42 18.52 4.52
CA PHE A 787 -26.77 18.70 3.97
C PHE A 787 -27.70 19.46 4.96
N PRO A 788 -27.38 20.74 5.26
CA PRO A 788 -28.12 21.52 6.27
C PRO A 788 -29.55 21.86 5.87
N ASN A 789 -29.87 21.75 4.59
CA ASN A 789 -31.19 21.98 4.05
C ASN A 789 -32.00 20.70 3.78
N GLY A 790 -31.42 19.51 4.08
CA GLY A 790 -32.01 18.20 3.80
C GLY A 790 -31.41 17.55 2.55
N PHE A 791 -31.93 16.35 2.23
CA PHE A 791 -31.23 15.43 1.33
C PHE A 791 -31.77 15.40 -0.12
N SER A 792 -32.83 16.15 -0.47
CA SER A 792 -33.35 16.12 -1.83
C SER A 792 -32.37 16.78 -2.82
N LYS A 793 -32.39 16.32 -4.09
CA LYS A 793 -31.47 16.81 -5.14
C LYS A 793 -31.56 18.33 -5.34
N GLU A 794 -32.74 18.90 -5.22
CA GLU A 794 -33.02 20.33 -5.41
C GLU A 794 -32.37 21.22 -4.34
N LYS A 795 -31.99 20.61 -3.19
CA LYS A 795 -31.37 21.31 -2.06
C LYS A 795 -29.83 21.27 -2.12
N VAL A 796 -29.27 20.57 -3.10
CA VAL A 796 -27.84 20.56 -3.32
C VAL A 796 -27.36 21.93 -3.79
N ASP A 797 -26.29 22.44 -3.18
CA ASP A 797 -25.66 23.69 -3.58
C ASP A 797 -25.31 23.67 -5.07
N SER A 798 -25.73 24.69 -5.81
CA SER A 798 -25.56 24.82 -7.26
C SER A 798 -24.12 24.66 -7.74
N LYS A 799 -23.13 24.95 -6.90
CA LYS A 799 -21.70 24.75 -7.22
C LYS A 799 -21.33 23.29 -7.46
N PHE A 800 -22.09 22.33 -6.88
CA PHE A 800 -21.86 20.89 -7.08
C PHE A 800 -22.69 20.31 -8.23
N LEU A 801 -23.59 21.09 -8.85
CA LEU A 801 -24.25 20.65 -10.07
C LEU A 801 -23.25 20.64 -11.22
N PHE A 802 -23.32 19.62 -12.08
CA PHE A 802 -22.57 19.63 -13.32
C PHE A 802 -23.18 20.66 -14.26
N LYS A 803 -22.35 21.51 -14.84
CA LYS A 803 -22.82 22.40 -15.92
C LYS A 803 -23.20 21.49 -17.09
N ASN A 804 -24.38 21.70 -17.65
CA ASN A 804 -24.80 21.01 -18.86
C ASN A 804 -23.75 21.26 -19.95
N SER A 805 -23.02 20.20 -20.34
CA SER A 805 -22.10 20.20 -21.48
C SER A 805 -22.89 20.01 -22.76
#